data_7f15701a187a31836b3ca244e28991e7
#
_entry.id   7f15701a187a31836b3ca244e28991e7
#
_cell.length_a   1.000
_cell.length_b   1.000
_cell.length_c   1.000
_cell.angle_alpha   90.00
_cell.angle_beta   90.00
_cell.angle_gamma   90.00
#
_symmetry.space_group_name_H-M   'P 1'
#
loop_
_entity.id
_entity.type
_entity.pdbx_description
1 polymer ?
#
loop_
_entity_poly.entity_id
_entity_poly.type
_entity_poly.pdbx_seq_one_letter_code
_entity_poly.pdbx_strand_id
1 'polypeptide(L)'
;VTPGWWGDKIITPGGYDGMIGKKCAFRGVLELTFSDGNKKRYGTDLKNWKAGIAGPVKHAGIFDGEEYDAREPMGYECVDKLSTPEENTEFSGDILPSDGAEVYLRTDLALAPVKAYVWKNVEGAKENEFGKVIIAREFASGTEMTVSPGETLVVDFGQNCASVPSFVFKAAEGTVLTCLPAELLNDGNGAKIRGMDGPEGSCHRENLRIPHTGIRLDYTFASGDNYVAYYPHCTFFGYRYVSITSTGNVAIKSLKSIPVTSIAKELETGTITTGNDLVNKLISNTYWGQLSNYLSIPTDCPQRDERLGWTADTQVFAETGTFFANTMKFFHKWMRDMRDTQNSLGGFPGVAPLAQYGDEKMRLGWADAGIIVPWTVWKQFGDTQIIEENWNAMDLFMNYINDTKYNHETLCGENGNYQWADWLSYEPLESCSGLAFSPQGPLPDAVSYWNYLSASYWVIDASMMRDMAAATGRDAAKYQQMSDSAKAYIKENFLNEDGTFKTAILNTMQTPALFALKNQLLEGEAKAKMIDRLRKNFAQHDLCLQTGFLGTSILMATLTENGMEDIAYELLFQRKNPSWLYSVDNGATTIWERWNSYMIDKGMGPRGMNSFNHYAYGCVCEWIWETVAGIAADPATPGFKHIIMKPIPDKRLGHVTAEYRSVSGLIKSAWKYEGDTWIWEFTIPKGVIATVILPGEMKSKEYVSGTYKVTK
;
A
#
# COMPACT_ATOMS: atom_id res chain seq x y z
N VAL A 1 -21.09 17.76 7.75
CA VAL A 1 -19.64 17.94 7.46
C VAL A 1 -18.89 17.41 8.66
N THR A 2 -17.92 16.53 8.43
CA THR A 2 -17.03 16.00 9.45
C THR A 2 -15.62 16.54 9.24
N PRO A 3 -14.76 16.55 10.27
CA PRO A 3 -13.40 17.08 10.15
C PRO A 3 -12.58 16.43 9.04
N GLY A 4 -12.69 15.11 8.87
CA GLY A 4 -11.90 14.33 7.92
C GLY A 4 -10.41 14.62 8.09
N TRP A 5 -9.65 14.59 7.01
CA TRP A 5 -8.22 14.93 7.01
C TRP A 5 -7.93 16.40 7.32
N TRP A 6 -8.90 17.27 7.12
CA TRP A 6 -8.70 18.71 7.31
C TRP A 6 -8.56 19.11 8.76
N GLY A 7 -9.48 18.68 9.61
CA GLY A 7 -9.59 19.16 10.99
C GLY A 7 -9.46 18.07 12.06
N ASP A 8 -9.32 16.81 11.67
CA ASP A 8 -9.17 15.70 12.58
C ASP A 8 -7.70 15.45 12.92
N LYS A 9 -7.46 14.50 13.80
CA LYS A 9 -6.11 14.02 14.11
C LYS A 9 -5.49 13.41 12.87
N ILE A 10 -4.30 13.84 12.55
CA ILE A 10 -3.43 13.17 11.61
C ILE A 10 -2.21 12.75 12.40
N ILE A 11 -1.95 11.45 12.44
CA ILE A 11 -0.75 10.82 13.01
C ILE A 11 -0.61 10.69 14.52
N THR A 12 -0.22 9.47 14.86
CA THR A 12 0.71 8.91 15.84
C THR A 12 0.69 9.41 17.26
N PRO A 13 1.30 8.68 18.19
CA PRO A 13 0.99 8.86 19.60
C PRO A 13 1.03 10.33 20.01
N GLY A 14 -0.15 10.87 20.34
CA GLY A 14 -0.32 12.28 20.65
C GLY A 14 -0.72 13.17 19.47
N GLY A 15 -1.27 12.59 18.40
CA GLY A 15 -1.66 13.28 17.17
C GLY A 15 -2.20 14.70 17.31
N TYR A 16 -1.92 15.53 16.32
CA TYR A 16 -2.28 16.95 16.33
C TYR A 16 -3.62 17.15 15.64
N ASP A 17 -4.60 17.68 16.38
CA ASP A 17 -5.88 18.08 15.82
C ASP A 17 -5.71 19.32 14.94
N GLY A 18 -6.37 19.30 13.78
CA GLY A 18 -6.42 20.45 12.90
C GLY A 18 -5.08 20.88 12.33
N MET A 19 -4.22 19.93 11.97
CA MET A 19 -2.89 20.18 11.44
C MET A 19 -2.92 20.91 10.10
N ILE A 20 -3.89 20.57 9.24
CA ILE A 20 -4.09 21.21 7.93
C ILE A 20 -5.01 22.43 8.09
N GLY A 21 -6.06 22.32 8.90
CA GLY A 21 -6.99 23.41 9.19
C GLY A 21 -7.80 23.16 10.45
N LYS A 22 -8.25 24.24 11.09
CA LYS A 22 -8.97 24.14 12.37
C LYS A 22 -10.49 24.18 12.24
N LYS A 23 -11.00 24.75 11.16
CA LYS A 23 -12.43 24.93 10.93
C LYS A 23 -12.86 24.25 9.65
N CYS A 24 -13.88 23.42 9.76
CA CYS A 24 -14.56 22.86 8.60
C CYS A 24 -15.61 23.83 8.07
N ALA A 25 -15.71 23.94 6.76
CA ALA A 25 -16.72 24.77 6.11
C ALA A 25 -17.39 24.00 4.96
N PHE A 26 -18.57 24.44 4.57
CA PHE A 26 -19.31 23.91 3.46
C PHE A 26 -19.70 25.02 2.49
N ARG A 27 -19.41 24.80 1.22
CA ARG A 27 -19.92 25.60 0.11
C ARG A 27 -20.61 24.69 -0.90
N GLY A 28 -21.85 24.99 -1.22
CA GLY A 28 -22.62 24.16 -2.15
C GLY A 28 -23.44 25.00 -3.12
N VAL A 29 -23.76 24.44 -4.27
CA VAL A 29 -24.68 24.99 -5.25
C VAL A 29 -25.65 23.89 -5.66
N LEU A 30 -26.95 24.16 -5.49
CA LEU A 30 -28.01 23.33 -6.05
C LEU A 30 -28.43 23.93 -7.40
N GLU A 31 -28.25 23.18 -8.47
CA GLU A 31 -28.78 23.54 -9.80
C GLU A 31 -30.02 22.70 -10.10
N LEU A 32 -31.14 23.36 -10.32
CA LEU A 32 -32.36 22.73 -10.77
C LEU A 32 -32.54 22.98 -12.26
N THR A 33 -32.67 21.92 -13.06
CA THR A 33 -33.02 21.98 -14.47
C THR A 33 -34.49 21.59 -14.61
N PHE A 34 -35.32 22.52 -15.08
CA PHE A 34 -36.74 22.30 -15.29
C PHE A 34 -37.02 21.60 -16.62
N SER A 35 -38.23 21.06 -16.80
CA SER A 35 -38.63 20.34 -18.01
C SER A 35 -38.62 21.19 -19.28
N ASP A 36 -38.69 22.52 -19.15
CA ASP A 36 -38.59 23.50 -20.24
C ASP A 36 -37.14 23.88 -20.57
N GLY A 37 -36.13 23.25 -19.88
CA GLY A 37 -34.71 23.52 -20.07
C GLY A 37 -34.17 24.70 -19.25
N ASN A 38 -35.03 25.46 -18.57
CA ASN A 38 -34.59 26.53 -17.71
C ASN A 38 -33.80 25.99 -16.53
N LYS A 39 -32.78 26.74 -16.09
CA LYS A 39 -31.94 26.38 -14.94
C LYS A 39 -32.07 27.43 -13.83
N LYS A 40 -32.16 26.96 -12.59
CA LYS A 40 -32.12 27.81 -11.40
C LYS A 40 -31.07 27.32 -10.44
N ARG A 41 -30.21 28.26 -9.96
CA ARG A 41 -29.11 27.93 -9.04
C ARG A 41 -29.37 28.53 -7.68
N TYR A 42 -29.11 27.75 -6.65
CA TYR A 42 -29.15 28.18 -5.24
C TYR A 42 -27.77 27.87 -4.62
N GLY A 43 -27.00 28.90 -4.34
CA GLY A 43 -25.74 28.80 -3.61
C GLY A 43 -25.93 28.91 -2.12
N THR A 44 -24.95 28.39 -1.37
CA THR A 44 -24.88 28.70 0.08
C THR A 44 -24.73 30.20 0.30
N ASP A 45 -25.54 30.74 1.20
CA ASP A 45 -25.48 32.14 1.62
C ASP A 45 -25.88 32.32 3.09
N LEU A 46 -25.52 33.46 3.69
CA LEU A 46 -25.81 33.76 5.09
C LEU A 46 -27.28 34.10 5.36
N LYS A 47 -28.08 34.38 4.33
CA LYS A 47 -29.47 34.84 4.47
C LYS A 47 -30.46 33.68 4.46
N ASN A 48 -30.29 32.75 3.52
CA ASN A 48 -31.28 31.71 3.24
C ASN A 48 -30.88 30.33 3.83
N TRP A 49 -29.62 30.17 4.18
CA TRP A 49 -29.14 28.91 4.76
C TRP A 49 -29.15 28.97 6.29
N LYS A 50 -29.33 27.80 6.88
CA LYS A 50 -29.21 27.57 8.31
C LYS A 50 -28.23 26.42 8.55
N ALA A 51 -27.49 26.49 9.62
CA ALA A 51 -26.52 25.46 10.02
C ALA A 51 -26.69 25.12 11.51
N GLY A 52 -26.35 23.93 11.89
CA GLY A 52 -26.34 23.47 13.27
C GLY A 52 -25.53 22.20 13.43
N ILE A 53 -25.24 21.85 14.67
CA ILE A 53 -24.48 20.67 15.08
C ILE A 53 -25.39 19.57 15.67
N ALA A 54 -26.71 19.73 15.56
CA ALA A 54 -27.67 18.72 16.01
C ALA A 54 -27.74 17.56 15.02
N GLY A 55 -27.89 16.34 15.52
CA GLY A 55 -28.05 15.15 14.69
C GLY A 55 -27.59 13.88 15.40
N PRO A 56 -27.82 12.72 14.78
CA PRO A 56 -27.50 11.43 15.38
C PRO A 56 -26.01 11.11 15.44
N VAL A 57 -25.17 11.68 14.56
CA VAL A 57 -23.71 11.52 14.62
C VAL A 57 -23.17 12.40 15.74
N LYS A 58 -22.71 11.78 16.82
CA LYS A 58 -22.16 12.46 18.00
C LYS A 58 -20.66 12.69 17.88
N HIS A 59 -19.97 11.74 17.28
CA HIS A 59 -18.57 11.80 16.94
C HIS A 59 -18.31 11.09 15.62
N ALA A 60 -17.40 11.61 14.81
CA ALA A 60 -16.91 10.92 13.63
C ALA A 60 -15.49 11.41 13.32
N GLY A 61 -14.57 10.49 13.22
CA GLY A 61 -13.17 10.70 12.87
C GLY A 61 -12.64 9.57 11.99
N ILE A 62 -11.73 9.90 11.07
CA ILE A 62 -11.14 8.88 10.18
C ILE A 62 -10.43 7.80 11.01
N PHE A 63 -9.74 8.20 12.08
CA PHE A 63 -9.00 7.27 12.93
C PHE A 63 -9.85 6.69 14.07
N ASP A 64 -10.59 7.54 14.76
CA ASP A 64 -11.29 7.16 15.99
C ASP A 64 -12.54 6.33 15.71
N GLY A 65 -13.19 6.54 14.56
CA GLY A 65 -14.42 5.84 14.22
C GLY A 65 -15.66 6.72 14.31
N GLU A 66 -16.80 6.13 14.73
CA GLU A 66 -18.07 6.84 14.73
C GLU A 66 -18.89 6.48 15.97
N GLU A 67 -19.50 7.49 16.58
CA GLU A 67 -20.56 7.37 17.62
C GLU A 67 -21.88 7.89 17.04
N TYR A 68 -22.89 7.02 16.99
CA TYR A 68 -24.20 7.30 16.44
C TYR A 68 -25.30 7.03 17.46
N ASP A 69 -26.14 8.04 17.73
CA ASP A 69 -27.31 7.93 18.60
C ASP A 69 -28.59 8.02 17.76
N ALA A 70 -29.21 6.87 17.47
CA ALA A 70 -30.39 6.81 16.64
C ALA A 70 -31.64 7.41 17.30
N ARG A 71 -31.60 7.79 18.57
CA ARG A 71 -32.69 8.49 19.27
C ARG A 71 -32.78 9.95 18.89
N GLU A 72 -31.66 10.51 18.40
CA GLU A 72 -31.61 11.89 17.96
C GLU A 72 -32.19 12.06 16.55
N PRO A 73 -33.00 13.07 16.32
CA PRO A 73 -33.55 13.35 14.99
C PRO A 73 -32.46 13.80 14.03
N MET A 74 -32.69 13.62 12.72
CA MET A 74 -31.81 14.16 11.70
C MET A 74 -31.69 15.69 11.83
N GLY A 75 -30.51 16.24 11.58
CA GLY A 75 -30.24 17.67 11.79
C GLY A 75 -31.22 18.61 11.06
N TYR A 76 -31.71 18.22 9.87
CA TYR A 76 -32.71 19.01 9.13
C TYR A 76 -34.11 18.99 9.79
N GLU A 77 -34.40 18.07 10.66
CA GLU A 77 -35.64 17.99 11.46
C GLU A 77 -35.55 18.85 12.72
N CYS A 78 -34.35 19.30 13.09
CA CYS A 78 -34.10 20.13 14.27
C CYS A 78 -34.07 21.61 13.93
N VAL A 79 -35.09 22.12 13.25
CA VAL A 79 -35.13 23.53 12.75
C VAL A 79 -34.87 24.55 13.86
N ASP A 80 -35.38 24.30 15.05
CA ASP A 80 -35.19 25.17 16.22
C ASP A 80 -33.75 25.26 16.74
N LYS A 81 -32.94 24.27 16.40
CA LYS A 81 -31.51 24.22 16.77
C LYS A 81 -30.58 24.77 15.67
N LEU A 82 -31.16 25.25 14.55
CA LEU A 82 -30.40 25.82 13.44
C LEU A 82 -30.25 27.33 13.62
N SER A 83 -29.03 27.81 13.39
CA SER A 83 -28.66 29.23 13.41
C SER A 83 -28.28 29.74 12.03
N THR A 84 -28.11 31.04 11.92
CA THR A 84 -27.49 31.65 10.74
C THR A 84 -26.03 31.19 10.68
N PRO A 85 -25.57 30.63 9.55
CA PRO A 85 -24.18 30.21 9.42
C PRO A 85 -23.22 31.42 9.46
N GLU A 86 -21.98 31.17 9.84
CA GLU A 86 -20.90 32.15 9.75
C GLU A 86 -20.10 31.92 8.47
N GLU A 87 -19.54 33.00 7.91
CA GLU A 87 -18.61 32.89 6.81
C GLU A 87 -17.24 32.44 7.33
N ASN A 88 -16.64 31.43 6.69
CA ASN A 88 -15.27 31.05 7.00
C ASN A 88 -14.30 31.99 6.26
N THR A 89 -13.74 32.95 6.98
CA THR A 89 -12.76 33.92 6.47
C THR A 89 -11.31 33.46 6.67
N GLU A 90 -11.09 32.31 7.30
CA GLU A 90 -9.74 31.77 7.54
C GLU A 90 -9.21 31.01 6.32
N PHE A 91 -10.08 30.54 5.42
CA PHE A 91 -9.68 29.85 4.21
C PHE A 91 -9.41 30.87 3.07
N SER A 92 -8.18 30.87 2.59
CA SER A 92 -7.72 31.76 1.51
C SER A 92 -7.35 31.01 0.21
N GLY A 93 -7.54 29.69 0.17
CA GLY A 93 -7.23 28.86 -0.99
C GLY A 93 -8.33 28.89 -2.07
N ASP A 94 -7.98 28.48 -3.27
CA ASP A 94 -8.94 28.28 -4.35
C ASP A 94 -9.81 27.05 -4.12
N ILE A 95 -11.10 27.15 -4.45
CA ILE A 95 -12.02 26.02 -4.46
C ILE A 95 -12.11 25.52 -5.89
N LEU A 96 -11.45 24.41 -6.16
CA LEU A 96 -11.39 23.77 -7.47
C LEU A 96 -12.35 22.57 -7.53
N PRO A 97 -12.79 22.17 -8.74
CA PRO A 97 -13.46 20.89 -8.92
C PRO A 97 -12.56 19.73 -8.43
N SER A 98 -13.16 18.73 -7.79
CA SER A 98 -12.41 17.53 -7.40
C SER A 98 -11.96 16.80 -8.66
N ASP A 99 -10.66 16.58 -8.78
CA ASP A 99 -10.02 15.76 -9.81
C ASP A 99 -9.49 14.44 -9.26
N GLY A 100 -9.66 14.22 -7.95
CA GLY A 100 -9.26 13.00 -7.26
C GLY A 100 -10.07 11.78 -7.66
N ALA A 101 -9.54 10.62 -7.39
CA ALA A 101 -10.30 9.39 -7.43
C ALA A 101 -11.33 9.40 -6.30
N GLU A 102 -12.57 9.10 -6.64
CA GLU A 102 -13.65 8.98 -5.65
C GLU A 102 -13.43 7.76 -4.76
N VAL A 103 -14.06 7.75 -3.59
CA VAL A 103 -14.08 6.62 -2.66
C VAL A 103 -15.39 5.88 -2.82
N TYR A 104 -15.32 4.57 -3.05
CA TYR A 104 -16.45 3.70 -3.32
C TYR A 104 -16.68 2.68 -2.21
N LEU A 105 -17.94 2.37 -1.93
CA LEU A 105 -18.34 1.16 -1.23
C LEU A 105 -18.44 0.02 -2.26
N ARG A 106 -17.52 -0.95 -2.21
CA ARG A 106 -17.48 -2.10 -3.12
C ARG A 106 -18.47 -3.18 -2.64
N THR A 107 -19.75 -2.91 -2.82
CA THR A 107 -20.82 -3.85 -2.42
C THR A 107 -20.77 -5.17 -3.19
N ASP A 108 -20.18 -5.19 -4.36
CA ASP A 108 -19.89 -6.40 -5.15
C ASP A 108 -18.84 -7.31 -4.49
N LEU A 109 -17.97 -6.75 -3.64
CA LEU A 109 -16.96 -7.46 -2.85
C LEU A 109 -17.38 -7.65 -1.37
N ALA A 110 -18.63 -7.38 -1.03
CA ALA A 110 -19.12 -7.49 0.34
C ALA A 110 -18.87 -8.88 0.93
N LEU A 111 -18.22 -8.92 2.10
CA LEU A 111 -17.82 -10.15 2.79
C LEU A 111 -18.85 -10.54 3.82
N ALA A 112 -19.30 -11.79 3.78
CA ALA A 112 -20.13 -12.39 4.82
C ALA A 112 -19.23 -13.03 5.89
N PRO A 113 -19.71 -13.18 7.14
CA PRO A 113 -19.00 -13.92 8.17
C PRO A 113 -18.71 -15.36 7.75
N VAL A 114 -17.44 -15.77 7.86
CA VAL A 114 -17.01 -17.16 7.68
C VAL A 114 -17.04 -17.94 9.00
N LYS A 115 -16.88 -17.22 10.12
CA LYS A 115 -17.00 -17.75 11.48
C LYS A 115 -17.52 -16.68 12.43
N ALA A 116 -18.39 -17.07 13.35
CA ALA A 116 -18.84 -16.18 14.43
C ALA A 116 -19.09 -16.99 15.71
N TYR A 117 -18.64 -16.45 16.85
CA TYR A 117 -18.81 -17.08 18.15
C TYR A 117 -18.89 -16.06 19.27
N VAL A 118 -19.60 -16.44 20.32
CA VAL A 118 -19.68 -15.67 21.57
C VAL A 118 -18.86 -16.35 22.63
N TRP A 119 -18.08 -15.56 23.34
CA TRP A 119 -17.37 -15.98 24.55
C TRP A 119 -17.69 -15.07 25.73
N LYS A 120 -17.51 -15.58 26.96
CA LYS A 120 -17.81 -14.85 28.18
C LYS A 120 -16.72 -14.99 29.25
N ASN A 121 -16.08 -16.14 29.30
CA ASN A 121 -15.09 -16.48 30.33
C ASN A 121 -13.78 -16.91 29.66
N VAL A 122 -12.72 -16.94 30.47
CA VAL A 122 -11.38 -17.35 30.07
C VAL A 122 -10.93 -18.49 30.98
N GLU A 123 -10.32 -19.51 30.41
CA GLU A 123 -9.67 -20.60 31.11
C GLU A 123 -8.15 -20.51 30.99
N GLY A 124 -7.43 -21.11 31.93
CA GLY A 124 -5.97 -21.22 31.88
C GLY A 124 -5.20 -19.91 32.08
N ALA A 125 -5.87 -18.82 32.50
CA ALA A 125 -5.18 -17.56 32.79
C ALA A 125 -4.25 -17.69 34.00
N LYS A 126 -3.04 -17.16 33.88
CA LYS A 126 -2.01 -17.12 34.92
C LYS A 126 -1.31 -15.76 34.94
N GLU A 127 -0.38 -15.53 35.83
CA GLU A 127 0.36 -14.27 35.96
C GLU A 127 0.98 -13.81 34.59
N ASN A 128 1.58 -14.75 33.86
CA ASN A 128 2.26 -14.50 32.58
C ASN A 128 1.51 -15.05 31.35
N GLU A 129 0.26 -15.45 31.50
CA GLU A 129 -0.55 -16.03 30.44
C GLU A 129 -1.95 -15.42 30.46
N PHE A 130 -2.46 -15.04 29.29
CA PHE A 130 -3.81 -14.55 29.15
C PHE A 130 -4.87 -15.68 29.20
N GLY A 131 -4.46 -16.93 28.93
CA GLY A 131 -5.35 -18.05 28.78
C GLY A 131 -6.08 -18.09 27.42
N LYS A 132 -7.23 -18.77 27.40
CA LYS A 132 -8.04 -19.02 26.21
C LYS A 132 -9.48 -18.67 26.47
N VAL A 133 -10.18 -18.10 25.48
CA VAL A 133 -11.61 -17.82 25.57
C VAL A 133 -12.43 -19.12 25.66
N ILE A 134 -13.42 -19.16 26.52
CA ILE A 134 -14.41 -20.23 26.56
C ILE A 134 -15.57 -19.85 25.65
N ILE A 135 -15.69 -20.54 24.50
CA ILE A 135 -16.78 -20.31 23.55
C ILE A 135 -18.06 -20.80 24.16
N ALA A 136 -19.01 -19.87 24.40
CA ALA A 136 -20.30 -20.17 24.94
C ALA A 136 -21.30 -20.68 23.85
N ARG A 137 -21.19 -20.15 22.62
CA ARG A 137 -21.94 -20.57 21.44
C ARG A 137 -21.29 -20.14 20.14
N GLU A 138 -21.52 -20.89 19.08
CA GLU A 138 -21.15 -20.56 17.71
C GLU A 138 -22.40 -20.32 16.86
N PHE A 139 -22.22 -19.55 15.78
CA PHE A 139 -23.30 -19.28 14.83
C PHE A 139 -22.97 -19.90 13.46
N ALA A 140 -23.94 -20.60 12.89
CA ALA A 140 -23.84 -21.06 11.52
C ALA A 140 -23.89 -19.87 10.54
N SER A 141 -23.23 -19.98 9.39
CA SER A 141 -23.26 -18.94 8.37
C SER A 141 -24.69 -18.60 7.95
N GLY A 142 -24.99 -17.31 7.86
CA GLY A 142 -26.32 -16.80 7.48
C GLY A 142 -27.39 -16.88 8.56
N THR A 143 -27.07 -17.35 9.77
CA THR A 143 -28.02 -17.32 10.89
C THR A 143 -27.96 -16.00 11.65
N GLU A 144 -29.08 -15.69 12.33
CA GLU A 144 -29.12 -14.52 13.22
C GLU A 144 -28.16 -14.73 14.39
N MET A 145 -27.34 -13.71 14.67
CA MET A 145 -26.41 -13.68 15.80
C MET A 145 -26.99 -12.86 16.93
N THR A 146 -26.72 -13.26 18.18
CA THR A 146 -27.14 -12.52 19.36
C THR A 146 -25.98 -12.26 20.29
N VAL A 147 -26.01 -11.12 20.97
CA VAL A 147 -25.07 -10.77 22.02
C VAL A 147 -25.79 -10.11 23.18
N SER A 148 -25.45 -10.52 24.41
CA SER A 148 -26.04 -10.05 25.67
C SER A 148 -24.98 -9.32 26.51
N PRO A 149 -25.42 -8.55 27.52
CA PRO A 149 -24.45 -7.88 28.43
C PRO A 149 -23.49 -8.88 29.07
N GLY A 150 -22.21 -8.51 29.04
CA GLY A 150 -21.11 -9.32 29.57
C GLY A 150 -20.64 -10.45 28.63
N GLU A 151 -21.15 -10.51 27.43
CA GLU A 151 -20.71 -11.39 26.34
C GLU A 151 -19.90 -10.60 25.32
N THR A 152 -18.99 -11.28 24.62
CA THR A 152 -18.28 -10.74 23.46
C THR A 152 -18.52 -11.64 22.25
N LEU A 153 -19.14 -11.09 21.21
CA LEU A 153 -19.29 -11.75 19.91
C LEU A 153 -18.06 -11.41 19.06
N VAL A 154 -17.35 -12.43 18.60
CA VAL A 154 -16.25 -12.30 17.64
C VAL A 154 -16.74 -12.79 16.28
N VAL A 155 -16.50 -12.01 15.23
CA VAL A 155 -16.86 -12.33 13.85
C VAL A 155 -15.62 -12.28 12.97
N ASP A 156 -15.33 -13.35 12.22
CA ASP A 156 -14.30 -13.46 11.20
C ASP A 156 -14.92 -13.31 9.81
N PHE A 157 -14.49 -12.33 9.02
CA PHE A 157 -14.90 -12.13 7.63
C PHE A 157 -14.02 -12.87 6.61
N GLY A 158 -12.95 -13.53 7.06
CA GLY A 158 -12.05 -14.31 6.22
C GLY A 158 -11.05 -13.49 5.40
N GLN A 159 -11.21 -12.16 5.34
CA GLN A 159 -10.37 -11.26 4.56
C GLN A 159 -10.11 -9.97 5.34
N ASN A 160 -8.83 -9.58 5.48
CA ASN A 160 -8.44 -8.27 5.99
C ASN A 160 -8.59 -7.23 4.88
N CYS A 161 -9.28 -6.13 5.15
CA CYS A 161 -9.44 -5.03 4.19
C CYS A 161 -9.87 -3.72 4.87
N ALA A 162 -9.63 -2.60 4.18
CA ALA A 162 -10.29 -1.34 4.52
C ALA A 162 -11.78 -1.48 4.22
N SER A 163 -12.65 -1.33 5.22
CA SER A 163 -14.07 -1.58 5.06
C SER A 163 -14.92 -0.91 6.14
N VAL A 164 -16.23 -0.96 5.94
CA VAL A 164 -17.23 -0.57 6.95
C VAL A 164 -18.09 -1.77 7.31
N PRO A 165 -18.38 -1.99 8.63
CA PRO A 165 -19.33 -3.00 9.05
C PRO A 165 -20.77 -2.54 8.75
N SER A 166 -21.51 -3.34 8.01
CA SER A 166 -22.91 -3.08 7.63
C SER A 166 -23.83 -4.03 8.38
N PHE A 167 -24.67 -3.47 9.22
CA PHE A 167 -25.57 -4.19 10.11
C PHE A 167 -27.02 -4.15 9.63
N VAL A 168 -27.75 -5.24 9.90
CA VAL A 168 -29.21 -5.26 10.04
C VAL A 168 -29.49 -5.86 11.42
N PHE A 169 -29.92 -5.07 12.38
CA PHE A 169 -29.96 -5.43 13.79
C PHE A 169 -31.07 -4.74 14.55
N LYS A 170 -31.39 -5.22 15.77
CA LYS A 170 -32.37 -4.62 16.68
C LYS A 170 -31.97 -4.81 18.13
N ALA A 171 -32.36 -3.87 18.98
CA ALA A 171 -32.29 -3.96 20.44
C ALA A 171 -33.25 -2.97 21.08
N ALA A 172 -33.49 -3.10 22.38
CA ALA A 172 -34.28 -2.14 23.13
C ALA A 172 -33.69 -0.72 23.05
N GLU A 173 -34.57 0.29 23.15
CA GLU A 173 -34.17 1.70 23.18
C GLU A 173 -33.10 1.96 24.25
N GLY A 174 -32.11 2.77 23.90
CA GLY A 174 -30.99 3.14 24.77
C GLY A 174 -29.92 2.05 24.91
N THR A 175 -30.12 0.85 24.32
CA THR A 175 -29.05 -0.13 24.23
C THR A 175 -27.90 0.45 23.36
N VAL A 176 -26.66 0.29 23.82
CA VAL A 176 -25.46 0.65 23.05
C VAL A 176 -24.78 -0.62 22.57
N LEU A 177 -24.53 -0.72 21.27
CA LEU A 177 -23.65 -1.72 20.67
C LEU A 177 -22.31 -1.07 20.40
N THR A 178 -21.23 -1.71 20.86
CA THR A 178 -19.85 -1.32 20.57
C THR A 178 -19.21 -2.36 19.67
N CYS A 179 -18.71 -1.95 18.49
CA CYS A 179 -18.00 -2.79 17.53
C CYS A 179 -16.54 -2.34 17.43
N LEU A 180 -15.62 -3.24 17.73
CA LEU A 180 -14.18 -3.01 17.77
C LEU A 180 -13.50 -3.82 16.66
N PRO A 181 -12.85 -3.16 15.68
CA PRO A 181 -12.13 -3.83 14.59
C PRO A 181 -10.80 -4.41 15.06
N ALA A 182 -10.33 -5.46 14.38
CA ALA A 182 -9.02 -6.07 14.56
C ALA A 182 -8.55 -6.77 13.27
N GLU A 183 -7.25 -6.83 13.05
CA GLU A 183 -6.67 -7.55 11.91
C GLU A 183 -6.46 -9.02 12.20
N LEU A 184 -6.20 -9.39 13.46
CA LEU A 184 -5.85 -10.75 13.90
C LEU A 184 -6.56 -11.11 15.21
N LEU A 185 -6.49 -12.40 15.53
CA LEU A 185 -6.80 -12.92 16.85
C LEU A 185 -5.49 -13.14 17.64
N ASN A 186 -5.60 -13.08 18.96
CA ASN A 186 -4.56 -13.56 19.85
C ASN A 186 -4.33 -15.06 19.65
N ASP A 187 -3.07 -15.48 19.63
CA ASP A 187 -2.68 -16.84 19.28
C ASP A 187 -2.77 -17.84 20.44
N GLY A 188 -2.56 -19.11 20.12
CA GLY A 188 -2.70 -20.24 21.01
C GLY A 188 -1.67 -20.35 22.14
N ASN A 189 -0.75 -19.39 22.29
CA ASN A 189 0.19 -19.43 23.40
C ASN A 189 -0.23 -18.51 24.56
N GLY A 190 -1.03 -17.48 24.29
CA GLY A 190 -1.52 -16.54 25.30
C GLY A 190 -0.44 -15.88 26.17
N ALA A 191 0.85 -16.15 25.89
CA ALA A 191 1.97 -15.66 26.68
C ALA A 191 2.14 -14.15 26.45
N LYS A 192 2.10 -13.37 27.52
CA LYS A 192 2.20 -11.89 27.48
C LYS A 192 3.47 -11.40 26.81
N ILE A 193 4.57 -12.15 26.96
CA ILE A 193 5.88 -11.82 26.35
C ILE A 193 5.91 -11.95 24.83
N ARG A 194 4.88 -12.58 24.23
CA ARG A 194 4.76 -12.78 22.77
C ARG A 194 4.07 -11.61 22.06
N GLY A 195 3.87 -10.48 22.72
CA GLY A 195 3.17 -9.33 22.16
C GLY A 195 1.65 -9.51 22.08
N MET A 196 1.08 -10.52 22.75
CA MET A 196 -0.37 -10.69 22.87
C MET A 196 -0.95 -9.68 23.85
N ASP A 197 -2.20 -9.26 23.60
CA ASP A 197 -2.93 -8.31 24.42
C ASP A 197 -4.19 -8.91 25.09
N GLY A 198 -4.45 -10.19 24.83
CA GLY A 198 -5.62 -10.89 25.36
C GLY A 198 -5.52 -12.42 25.22
N PRO A 199 -6.57 -13.13 25.69
CA PRO A 199 -6.61 -14.59 25.63
C PRO A 199 -6.71 -15.10 24.18
N GLU A 200 -6.19 -16.31 23.94
CA GLU A 200 -6.35 -17.01 22.65
C GLU A 200 -7.79 -16.97 22.18
N GLY A 201 -8.00 -16.55 20.94
CA GLY A 201 -9.32 -16.41 20.31
C GLY A 201 -10.02 -15.08 20.59
N SER A 202 -9.44 -14.16 21.36
CA SER A 202 -9.90 -12.76 21.39
C SER A 202 -9.24 -11.95 20.28
N CYS A 203 -9.84 -10.82 19.92
CA CYS A 203 -9.26 -9.90 18.93
C CYS A 203 -7.97 -9.25 19.45
N HIS A 204 -6.90 -9.31 18.66
CA HIS A 204 -5.64 -8.61 18.92
C HIS A 204 -5.73 -7.17 18.45
N ARG A 205 -5.41 -6.18 19.30
CA ARG A 205 -5.58 -4.75 18.99
C ARG A 205 -4.39 -3.86 19.35
N GLU A 206 -3.35 -4.40 19.97
CA GLU A 206 -2.15 -3.62 20.36
C GLU A 206 -1.46 -2.95 19.15
N ASN A 207 -1.53 -3.56 17.96
CA ASN A 207 -0.97 -3.01 16.75
C ASN A 207 -1.75 -1.83 16.16
N LEU A 208 -2.92 -1.50 16.71
CA LEU A 208 -3.67 -0.28 16.35
C LEU A 208 -3.07 0.98 17.01
N ARG A 209 -2.07 0.82 17.82
CA ARG A 209 -1.27 1.84 18.56
C ARG A 209 -2.07 2.60 19.61
N ILE A 210 -2.65 3.74 19.26
CA ILE A 210 -3.22 4.67 20.21
C ILE A 210 -4.63 4.36 20.54
N PRO A 211 -4.93 4.94 21.70
CA PRO A 211 -5.68 4.15 22.63
C PRO A 211 -6.66 3.37 21.81
N HIS A 212 -6.21 2.16 21.52
CA HIS A 212 -6.92 1.16 20.70
C HIS A 212 -8.40 1.03 21.10
N THR A 213 -8.76 1.63 22.22
CA THR A 213 -10.14 1.86 22.66
C THR A 213 -10.86 2.95 21.86
N GLY A 214 -10.17 3.85 21.20
CA GLY A 214 -10.76 4.92 20.39
C GLY A 214 -11.19 4.49 18.99
N ILE A 215 -10.59 3.44 18.42
CA ILE A 215 -10.95 2.95 17.07
C ILE A 215 -12.16 2.04 17.20
N ARG A 216 -13.39 2.59 17.03
CA ARG A 216 -14.63 1.85 17.28
C ARG A 216 -15.84 2.44 16.57
N LEU A 217 -16.89 1.64 16.49
CA LEU A 217 -18.24 2.10 16.20
C LEU A 217 -19.11 1.87 17.43
N ASP A 218 -19.72 2.95 17.93
CA ASP A 218 -20.77 2.89 18.94
C ASP A 218 -22.12 3.26 18.32
N TYR A 219 -23.12 2.40 18.52
CA TYR A 219 -24.49 2.63 18.03
C TYR A 219 -25.49 2.54 19.16
N THR A 220 -26.24 3.64 19.44
CA THR A 220 -27.32 3.69 20.40
C THR A 220 -28.66 3.49 19.71
N PHE A 221 -29.44 2.49 20.14
CA PHE A 221 -30.70 2.17 19.53
C PHE A 221 -31.86 3.11 19.95
N ALA A 222 -32.72 3.47 19.00
CA ALA A 222 -33.90 4.31 19.22
C ALA A 222 -35.17 3.52 19.60
N SER A 223 -35.31 2.28 19.12
CA SER A 223 -36.47 1.43 19.34
C SER A 223 -36.10 -0.03 19.23
N GLY A 224 -36.83 -0.92 19.97
CA GLY A 224 -36.59 -2.35 19.99
C GLY A 224 -37.43 -3.19 19.03
N ASP A 225 -38.44 -2.59 18.39
CA ASP A 225 -39.49 -3.37 17.70
C ASP A 225 -39.09 -3.88 16.32
N ASN A 226 -38.28 -3.11 15.58
CA ASN A 226 -37.93 -3.39 14.21
C ASN A 226 -36.42 -3.52 14.00
N TYR A 227 -36.03 -4.34 13.00
CA TYR A 227 -34.67 -4.33 12.49
C TYR A 227 -34.39 -3.05 11.74
N VAL A 228 -33.26 -2.42 12.06
CA VAL A 228 -32.72 -1.25 11.38
C VAL A 228 -31.46 -1.63 10.61
N ALA A 229 -31.23 -1.00 9.47
CA ALA A 229 -30.00 -1.12 8.70
C ALA A 229 -29.09 0.05 9.02
N TYR A 230 -27.81 -0.22 9.23
CA TYR A 230 -26.84 0.81 9.53
C TYR A 230 -25.42 0.42 9.10
N TYR A 231 -24.65 1.39 8.65
CA TYR A 231 -23.20 1.36 8.51
C TYR A 231 -22.62 2.75 8.80
N PRO A 232 -21.40 2.87 9.31
CA PRO A 232 -20.78 4.19 9.58
C PRO A 232 -20.56 4.95 8.27
N HIS A 233 -20.82 6.27 8.27
CA HIS A 233 -20.81 7.10 7.06
C HIS A 233 -19.55 7.95 6.91
N CYS A 234 -18.86 8.23 8.02
CA CYS A 234 -17.82 9.24 8.09
C CYS A 234 -16.46 8.68 8.51
N THR A 235 -16.32 7.38 8.49
CA THR A 235 -15.10 6.65 8.85
C THR A 235 -15.01 5.34 8.08
N PHE A 236 -13.86 4.68 8.17
CA PHE A 236 -13.65 3.30 7.76
C PHE A 236 -12.62 2.65 8.71
N PHE A 237 -12.56 1.32 8.67
CA PHE A 237 -11.64 0.56 9.50
C PHE A 237 -10.86 -0.44 8.65
N GLY A 238 -9.61 -0.75 9.05
CA GLY A 238 -8.84 -1.86 8.50
C GLY A 238 -9.01 -3.08 9.40
N TYR A 239 -9.66 -4.15 8.93
CA TYR A 239 -9.91 -5.31 9.76
C TYR A 239 -10.24 -6.57 8.96
N ARG A 240 -10.01 -7.72 9.59
CA ARG A 240 -10.58 -9.02 9.26
C ARG A 240 -11.61 -9.46 10.28
N TYR A 241 -11.40 -9.09 11.54
CA TYR A 241 -12.24 -9.48 12.67
C TYR A 241 -12.90 -8.27 13.29
N VAL A 242 -14.07 -8.50 13.88
CA VAL A 242 -14.67 -7.53 14.80
C VAL A 242 -15.04 -8.23 16.10
N SER A 243 -14.85 -7.54 17.23
CA SER A 243 -15.44 -7.92 18.51
C SER A 243 -16.57 -6.98 18.85
N ILE A 244 -17.73 -7.54 19.21
CA ILE A 244 -18.96 -6.80 19.48
C ILE A 244 -19.39 -7.06 20.90
N THR A 245 -19.65 -5.99 21.65
CA THR A 245 -20.25 -6.02 22.97
C THR A 245 -21.49 -5.14 23.01
N SER A 246 -22.34 -5.29 24.03
CA SER A 246 -23.55 -4.48 24.15
C SER A 246 -24.00 -4.29 25.61
N THR A 247 -24.69 -3.19 25.87
CA THR A 247 -25.28 -2.87 27.17
C THR A 247 -26.63 -3.54 27.41
N GLY A 248 -27.28 -4.06 26.36
CA GLY A 248 -28.54 -4.80 26.37
C GLY A 248 -28.49 -5.99 25.41
N ASN A 249 -29.58 -6.72 25.28
CA ASN A 249 -29.68 -7.82 24.32
C ASN A 249 -29.80 -7.28 22.89
N VAL A 250 -28.91 -7.66 22.00
CA VAL A 250 -28.92 -7.29 20.58
C VAL A 250 -29.12 -8.53 19.72
N ALA A 251 -30.02 -8.45 18.74
CA ALA A 251 -30.17 -9.43 17.68
C ALA A 251 -29.64 -8.86 16.36
N ILE A 252 -28.70 -9.55 15.73
CA ILE A 252 -28.05 -9.16 14.48
C ILE A 252 -28.50 -10.14 13.40
N LYS A 253 -29.44 -9.67 12.57
CA LYS A 253 -30.00 -10.46 11.45
C LYS A 253 -29.02 -10.63 10.31
N SER A 254 -28.21 -9.60 10.06
CA SER A 254 -27.16 -9.60 9.04
C SER A 254 -26.01 -8.69 9.46
N LEU A 255 -24.79 -9.15 9.22
CA LEU A 255 -23.58 -8.35 9.33
C LEU A 255 -22.71 -8.67 8.13
N LYS A 256 -22.22 -7.64 7.45
CA LYS A 256 -21.29 -7.74 6.32
C LYS A 256 -20.16 -6.77 6.52
N SER A 257 -18.98 -7.09 6.02
CA SER A 257 -17.89 -6.16 5.83
C SER A 257 -17.91 -5.67 4.38
N ILE A 258 -18.08 -4.36 4.16
CA ILE A 258 -18.16 -3.78 2.81
C ILE A 258 -16.85 -3.03 2.54
N PRO A 259 -16.02 -3.49 1.60
CA PRO A 259 -14.76 -2.85 1.28
C PRO A 259 -14.94 -1.41 0.80
N VAL A 260 -13.98 -0.56 1.19
CA VAL A 260 -13.90 0.86 0.83
C VAL A 260 -12.59 1.10 0.10
N THR A 261 -12.65 1.71 -1.09
CA THR A 261 -11.47 1.93 -1.92
C THR A 261 -11.71 3.02 -2.96
N SER A 262 -10.66 3.60 -3.52
CA SER A 262 -10.73 4.45 -4.70
C SER A 262 -10.65 3.68 -6.03
N ILE A 263 -10.60 2.35 -5.97
CA ILE A 263 -10.62 1.49 -7.17
C ILE A 263 -12.06 1.00 -7.39
N ALA A 264 -12.77 1.68 -8.29
CA ALA A 264 -14.05 1.21 -8.78
C ALA A 264 -13.89 -0.12 -9.56
N LYS A 265 -14.95 -0.92 -9.62
CA LYS A 265 -14.93 -2.20 -10.35
C LYS A 265 -14.50 -2.05 -11.82
N GLU A 266 -14.92 -0.97 -12.46
CA GLU A 266 -14.64 -0.66 -13.84
C GLU A 266 -13.16 -0.31 -14.10
N LEU A 267 -12.43 0.05 -13.03
CA LEU A 267 -11.00 0.34 -13.10
C LEU A 267 -10.12 -0.91 -13.00
N GLU A 268 -10.67 -2.06 -12.64
CA GLU A 268 -9.92 -3.31 -12.60
C GLU A 268 -9.48 -3.74 -14.00
N THR A 269 -8.18 -3.97 -14.19
CA THR A 269 -7.57 -4.19 -15.49
C THR A 269 -6.96 -5.57 -15.68
N GLY A 270 -6.44 -6.19 -14.62
CA GLY A 270 -5.68 -7.41 -14.74
C GLY A 270 -6.14 -8.54 -13.84
N THR A 271 -6.07 -9.75 -14.38
CA THR A 271 -6.26 -10.99 -13.62
C THR A 271 -5.15 -11.96 -13.98
N ILE A 272 -4.55 -12.57 -12.96
CA ILE A 272 -3.51 -13.59 -13.13
C ILE A 272 -3.74 -14.74 -12.16
N THR A 273 -3.61 -15.95 -12.66
CA THR A 273 -3.74 -17.19 -11.89
C THR A 273 -2.66 -18.18 -12.29
N THR A 274 -2.27 -19.03 -11.37
CA THR A 274 -1.27 -20.10 -11.56
C THR A 274 -1.82 -21.44 -11.08
N GLY A 275 -1.13 -22.52 -11.39
CA GLY A 275 -1.44 -23.84 -10.83
C GLY A 275 -0.95 -24.03 -9.38
N ASN A 276 -0.40 -22.99 -8.74
CA ASN A 276 0.11 -23.05 -7.36
C ASN A 276 -0.76 -22.18 -6.44
N ASP A 277 -1.49 -22.81 -5.52
CA ASP A 277 -2.45 -22.13 -4.63
C ASP A 277 -1.78 -21.11 -3.70
N LEU A 278 -0.56 -21.35 -3.23
CA LEU A 278 0.15 -20.41 -2.36
C LEU A 278 0.55 -19.15 -3.11
N VAL A 279 1.00 -19.29 -4.36
CA VAL A 279 1.31 -18.14 -5.22
C VAL A 279 0.03 -17.36 -5.58
N ASN A 280 -1.08 -18.07 -5.86
CA ASN A 280 -2.38 -17.43 -6.07
C ASN A 280 -2.84 -16.66 -4.83
N LYS A 281 -2.57 -17.20 -3.64
CA LYS A 281 -2.89 -16.49 -2.39
C LYS A 281 -2.01 -15.26 -2.20
N LEU A 282 -0.73 -15.31 -2.55
CA LEU A 282 0.17 -14.15 -2.56
C LEU A 282 -0.35 -13.05 -3.51
N ILE A 283 -0.74 -13.40 -4.72
CA ILE A 283 -1.32 -12.48 -5.71
C ILE A 283 -2.61 -11.86 -5.14
N SER A 284 -3.49 -12.67 -4.58
CA SER A 284 -4.72 -12.20 -3.92
C SER A 284 -4.43 -11.25 -2.75
N ASN A 285 -3.43 -11.57 -1.91
CA ASN A 285 -3.03 -10.73 -0.79
C ASN A 285 -2.53 -9.36 -1.27
N THR A 286 -1.81 -9.32 -2.39
CA THR A 286 -1.34 -8.08 -3.02
C THR A 286 -2.49 -7.23 -3.55
N TYR A 287 -3.44 -7.85 -4.26
CA TYR A 287 -4.64 -7.18 -4.76
C TYR A 287 -5.48 -6.58 -3.62
N TRP A 288 -5.75 -7.33 -2.55
CA TRP A 288 -6.48 -6.85 -1.38
C TRP A 288 -5.72 -5.76 -0.61
N GLY A 289 -4.39 -5.84 -0.59
CA GLY A 289 -3.53 -4.78 -0.05
C GLY A 289 -3.68 -3.47 -0.82
N GLN A 290 -3.70 -3.53 -2.16
CA GLN A 290 -3.95 -2.35 -3.00
C GLN A 290 -5.35 -1.77 -2.79
N LEU A 291 -6.39 -2.59 -2.84
CA LEU A 291 -7.77 -2.13 -2.62
C LEU A 291 -7.92 -1.42 -1.27
N SER A 292 -7.25 -1.92 -0.24
CA SER A 292 -7.34 -1.37 1.12
C SER A 292 -6.61 -0.05 1.30
N ASN A 293 -5.57 0.20 0.50
CA ASN A 293 -4.66 1.32 0.70
C ASN A 293 -4.73 2.39 -0.40
N TYR A 294 -5.35 2.10 -1.54
CA TYR A 294 -5.67 3.13 -2.54
C TYR A 294 -7.02 3.76 -2.20
N LEU A 295 -7.00 4.71 -1.26
CA LEU A 295 -8.18 5.31 -0.67
C LEU A 295 -7.99 6.84 -0.60
N SER A 296 -8.34 7.54 -1.68
CA SER A 296 -8.09 8.96 -1.96
C SER A 296 -6.61 9.31 -2.15
N ILE A 297 -5.74 8.71 -1.36
CA ILE A 297 -4.27 8.73 -1.44
C ILE A 297 -3.75 7.29 -1.27
N PRO A 298 -2.52 6.99 -1.68
CA PRO A 298 -1.93 5.67 -1.44
C PRO A 298 -1.44 5.56 0.02
N THR A 299 -2.35 5.20 0.93
CA THR A 299 -2.02 5.05 2.35
C THR A 299 -1.13 3.83 2.60
N ASP A 300 -0.22 3.92 3.57
CA ASP A 300 0.64 2.81 3.99
C ASP A 300 -0.14 1.66 4.61
N CYS A 301 -1.16 1.97 5.39
CA CYS A 301 -1.97 1.02 6.14
C CYS A 301 -3.38 1.56 6.39
N PRO A 302 -4.42 0.69 6.59
CA PRO A 302 -5.79 1.16 6.78
C PRO A 302 -6.29 1.09 8.21
N GLN A 303 -5.55 0.47 9.17
CA GLN A 303 -6.13 0.03 10.45
C GLN A 303 -5.76 0.89 11.65
N ARG A 304 -4.60 1.53 11.64
CA ARG A 304 -4.05 2.28 12.77
C ARG A 304 -4.09 3.79 12.53
N ASP A 305 -3.62 4.53 13.49
CA ASP A 305 -3.52 6.00 13.50
C ASP A 305 -2.38 6.56 12.62
N GLU A 306 -2.13 5.97 11.46
CA GLU A 306 -1.19 6.44 10.45
C GLU A 306 -1.94 6.77 9.17
N ARG A 307 -2.18 5.81 8.30
CA ARG A 307 -2.97 5.96 7.06
C ARG A 307 -2.51 7.14 6.21
N LEU A 308 -1.20 7.20 5.97
CA LEU A 308 -0.55 8.30 5.27
C LEU A 308 -0.04 7.88 3.90
N GLY A 309 0.06 8.85 3.00
CA GLY A 309 0.64 8.66 1.67
C GLY A 309 2.16 8.58 1.71
N TRP A 310 2.71 7.51 2.32
CA TRP A 310 4.14 7.26 2.34
C TRP A 310 4.69 7.04 0.95
N THR A 311 5.69 7.84 0.60
CA THR A 311 6.16 7.94 -0.78
C THR A 311 6.99 6.73 -1.20
N ALA A 312 7.77 6.12 -0.30
CA ALA A 312 8.49 4.87 -0.61
C ALA A 312 7.54 3.71 -0.90
N ASP A 313 6.53 3.52 -0.04
CA ASP A 313 5.51 2.47 -0.23
C ASP A 313 4.87 2.58 -1.59
N THR A 314 4.51 3.81 -1.97
CA THR A 314 3.89 4.09 -3.25
C THR A 314 4.82 3.79 -4.41
N GLN A 315 6.06 4.29 -4.40
CA GLN A 315 6.98 4.12 -5.54
C GLN A 315 7.36 2.66 -5.79
N VAL A 316 7.58 1.87 -4.72
CA VAL A 316 7.96 0.46 -4.87
C VAL A 316 6.82 -0.41 -5.39
N PHE A 317 5.58 0.04 -5.23
CA PHE A 317 4.39 -0.72 -5.61
C PHE A 317 3.66 -0.15 -6.85
N ALA A 318 3.96 1.07 -7.26
CA ALA A 318 3.22 1.78 -8.30
C ALA A 318 3.01 0.93 -9.57
N GLU A 319 4.04 0.27 -10.06
CA GLU A 319 3.96 -0.55 -11.28
C GLU A 319 3.10 -1.80 -11.06
N THR A 320 3.26 -2.51 -9.96
CA THR A 320 2.35 -3.61 -9.57
C THR A 320 0.90 -3.15 -9.58
N GLY A 321 0.64 -1.98 -9.00
CA GLY A 321 -0.70 -1.41 -8.89
C GLY A 321 -1.37 -1.14 -10.24
N THR A 322 -0.59 -0.77 -11.27
CA THR A 322 -1.10 -0.51 -12.62
C THR A 322 -1.58 -1.77 -13.34
N PHE A 323 -1.06 -2.93 -12.99
CA PHE A 323 -1.52 -4.19 -13.56
C PHE A 323 -2.89 -4.63 -13.02
N PHE A 324 -3.16 -4.37 -11.74
CA PHE A 324 -4.45 -4.72 -11.14
C PHE A 324 -5.56 -3.71 -11.46
N ALA A 325 -5.20 -2.43 -11.60
CA ALA A 325 -6.18 -1.38 -11.86
C ALA A 325 -5.62 -0.22 -12.72
N ASN A 326 -6.51 0.47 -13.43
CA ASN A 326 -6.17 1.75 -14.04
C ASN A 326 -6.05 2.83 -12.96
N THR A 327 -4.82 3.10 -12.55
CA THR A 327 -4.47 4.04 -11.49
C THR A 327 -4.12 5.44 -12.00
N MET A 328 -4.26 5.71 -13.31
CA MET A 328 -3.83 6.97 -13.93
C MET A 328 -4.43 8.19 -13.22
N LYS A 329 -5.77 8.27 -13.11
CA LYS A 329 -6.45 9.39 -12.44
C LYS A 329 -6.04 9.52 -10.97
N PHE A 330 -5.87 8.39 -10.28
CA PHE A 330 -5.45 8.34 -8.88
C PHE A 330 -4.07 8.97 -8.69
N PHE A 331 -3.11 8.63 -9.55
CA PHE A 331 -1.76 9.17 -9.48
C PHE A 331 -1.66 10.62 -9.96
N HIS A 332 -2.45 11.07 -10.93
CA HIS A 332 -2.50 12.51 -11.28
C HIS A 332 -2.83 13.38 -10.07
N LYS A 333 -3.87 12.98 -9.31
CA LYS A 333 -4.25 13.68 -8.08
C LYS A 333 -3.12 13.63 -7.04
N TRP A 334 -2.58 12.45 -6.78
CA TRP A 334 -1.55 12.30 -5.75
C TRP A 334 -0.25 13.03 -6.12
N MET A 335 0.12 13.07 -7.39
CA MET A 335 1.25 13.87 -7.86
C MET A 335 1.03 15.37 -7.70
N ARG A 336 -0.23 15.84 -7.68
CA ARG A 336 -0.51 17.21 -7.27
C ARG A 336 -0.17 17.40 -5.78
N ASP A 337 -0.62 16.50 -4.91
CA ASP A 337 -0.28 16.56 -3.48
C ASP A 337 1.24 16.58 -3.27
N MET A 338 1.99 15.82 -4.07
CA MET A 338 3.46 15.83 -4.07
C MET A 338 4.04 17.20 -4.43
N ARG A 339 3.53 17.83 -5.50
CA ARG A 339 3.97 19.17 -5.92
C ARG A 339 3.62 20.25 -4.90
N ASP A 340 2.42 20.20 -4.36
CA ASP A 340 1.94 21.19 -3.37
C ASP A 340 2.76 21.16 -2.07
N THR A 341 3.45 20.07 -1.82
CA THR A 341 4.26 19.83 -0.62
C THR A 341 5.77 19.81 -0.88
N GLN A 342 6.19 20.05 -2.13
CA GLN A 342 7.60 20.18 -2.47
C GLN A 342 8.20 21.40 -1.78
N ASN A 343 9.36 21.26 -1.14
CA ASN A 343 10.03 22.36 -0.47
C ASN A 343 10.67 23.34 -1.46
N SER A 344 11.05 24.51 -0.98
CA SER A 344 11.64 25.59 -1.81
C SER A 344 12.99 25.24 -2.44
N LEU A 345 13.67 24.20 -1.96
CA LEU A 345 14.92 23.71 -2.50
C LEU A 345 14.72 22.66 -3.60
N GLY A 346 13.51 22.15 -3.75
CA GLY A 346 13.16 21.14 -4.74
C GLY A 346 12.95 19.73 -4.17
N GLY A 347 13.14 19.53 -2.87
CA GLY A 347 12.93 18.22 -2.23
C GLY A 347 11.47 17.84 -2.17
N PHE A 348 11.11 16.63 -2.63
CA PHE A 348 9.81 16.04 -2.39
C PHE A 348 9.72 15.47 -0.96
N PRO A 349 8.52 15.41 -0.37
CA PRO A 349 8.33 14.94 0.98
C PRO A 349 8.43 13.40 1.08
N GLY A 350 8.62 12.89 2.30
CA GLY A 350 8.48 11.46 2.58
C GLY A 350 7.03 11.00 2.66
N VAL A 351 6.08 11.94 2.82
CA VAL A 351 4.63 11.70 2.92
C VAL A 351 3.88 12.78 2.15
N ALA A 352 2.90 12.41 1.32
CA ALA A 352 2.04 13.34 0.60
C ALA A 352 0.56 12.93 0.69
N PRO A 353 -0.37 13.88 0.97
CA PRO A 353 -0.11 15.27 1.33
C PRO A 353 0.71 15.38 2.62
N LEU A 354 1.35 16.54 2.78
CA LEU A 354 2.25 16.80 3.89
C LEU A 354 1.56 16.57 5.22
N ALA A 355 2.16 15.74 6.03
CA ALA A 355 1.82 15.52 7.40
C ALA A 355 3.04 15.86 8.28
N GLN A 356 2.92 15.73 9.59
CA GLN A 356 3.98 16.08 10.53
C GLN A 356 5.36 15.46 10.24
N TYR A 357 5.40 14.33 9.52
CA TYR A 357 6.64 13.68 9.06
C TYR A 357 7.12 14.15 7.69
N GLY A 358 6.36 14.97 7.02
CA GLY A 358 6.84 15.66 5.86
C GLY A 358 7.77 16.77 6.30
N ASP A 359 8.86 16.37 6.90
CA ASP A 359 9.86 17.32 7.31
C ASP A 359 10.43 18.03 6.08
N GLU A 360 11.06 19.15 6.34
CA GLU A 360 11.80 19.94 5.36
C GLU A 360 12.98 19.16 4.75
N LYS A 361 13.17 17.89 5.16
CA LYS A 361 14.30 17.05 4.81
C LYS A 361 13.89 16.00 3.81
N MET A 362 14.44 16.12 2.63
CA MET A 362 14.33 15.13 1.60
C MET A 362 15.03 13.82 2.01
N ARG A 363 14.39 12.69 1.77
CA ARG A 363 14.96 11.35 1.99
C ARG A 363 14.93 10.58 0.67
N LEU A 364 16.10 10.29 0.14
CA LEU A 364 16.20 9.44 -1.05
C LEU A 364 15.81 8.00 -0.72
N GLY A 365 15.18 7.33 -1.67
CA GLY A 365 14.42 6.11 -1.46
C GLY A 365 12.94 6.36 -1.14
N TRP A 366 12.57 7.62 -0.81
CA TRP A 366 11.20 8.10 -0.57
C TRP A 366 10.82 9.19 -1.54
N ALA A 367 11.57 10.28 -1.53
CA ALA A 367 11.32 11.47 -2.35
C ALA A 367 11.31 11.17 -3.86
N ASP A 368 12.01 10.12 -4.26
CA ASP A 368 12.13 9.63 -5.65
C ASP A 368 10.78 9.22 -6.26
N ALA A 369 9.75 9.02 -5.43
CA ALA A 369 8.37 8.86 -5.91
C ALA A 369 7.92 10.00 -6.83
N GLY A 370 8.47 11.21 -6.62
CA GLY A 370 8.25 12.36 -7.49
C GLY A 370 8.70 12.17 -8.93
N ILE A 371 9.61 11.24 -9.19
CA ILE A 371 10.09 10.85 -10.53
C ILE A 371 9.51 9.49 -10.94
N ILE A 372 9.59 8.49 -10.04
CA ILE A 372 9.26 7.10 -10.34
C ILE A 372 7.77 6.94 -10.69
N VAL A 373 6.87 7.62 -9.97
CA VAL A 373 5.43 7.49 -10.22
C VAL A 373 5.03 8.10 -11.56
N PRO A 374 5.44 9.33 -11.94
CA PRO A 374 5.19 9.86 -13.28
C PRO A 374 5.77 8.97 -14.40
N TRP A 375 6.98 8.45 -14.21
CA TRP A 375 7.59 7.53 -15.17
C TRP A 375 6.78 6.23 -15.32
N THR A 376 6.33 5.64 -14.21
CA THR A 376 5.51 4.44 -14.20
C THR A 376 4.17 4.66 -14.93
N VAL A 377 3.47 5.75 -14.64
CA VAL A 377 2.21 6.10 -15.30
C VAL A 377 2.42 6.30 -16.81
N TRP A 378 3.47 7.00 -17.19
CA TRP A 378 3.83 7.16 -18.57
C TRP A 378 4.18 5.81 -19.26
N LYS A 379 5.03 4.98 -18.66
CA LYS A 379 5.40 3.65 -19.16
C LYS A 379 4.15 2.78 -19.37
N GLN A 380 3.27 2.71 -18.38
CA GLN A 380 2.14 1.80 -18.38
C GLN A 380 0.95 2.29 -19.19
N PHE A 381 0.69 3.57 -19.19
CA PHE A 381 -0.50 4.15 -19.87
C PHE A 381 -0.17 5.00 -21.11
N GLY A 382 1.10 5.28 -21.38
CA GLY A 382 1.51 6.18 -22.46
C GLY A 382 1.10 7.64 -22.23
N ASP A 383 0.82 7.99 -20.98
CA ASP A 383 0.31 9.29 -20.58
C ASP A 383 1.46 10.29 -20.43
N THR A 384 1.62 11.17 -21.41
CA THR A 384 2.62 12.25 -21.35
C THR A 384 2.14 13.45 -20.53
N GLN A 385 0.83 13.58 -20.27
CA GLN A 385 0.29 14.70 -19.49
C GLN A 385 0.86 14.70 -18.08
N ILE A 386 1.01 13.55 -17.44
CA ILE A 386 1.61 13.46 -16.10
C ILE A 386 3.05 13.98 -16.09
N ILE A 387 3.80 13.77 -17.17
CA ILE A 387 5.16 14.32 -17.32
C ILE A 387 5.09 15.85 -17.41
N GLU A 388 4.21 16.38 -18.28
CA GLU A 388 4.05 17.83 -18.48
C GLU A 388 3.66 18.54 -17.17
N GLU A 389 2.70 18.00 -16.44
CA GLU A 389 2.21 18.57 -15.19
C GLU A 389 3.27 18.59 -14.08
N ASN A 390 4.19 17.62 -14.08
CA ASN A 390 5.18 17.45 -13.00
C ASN A 390 6.58 17.90 -13.41
N TRP A 391 6.82 18.28 -14.66
CA TRP A 391 8.17 18.52 -15.19
C TRP A 391 9.00 19.48 -14.37
N ASN A 392 8.46 20.65 -14.04
CA ASN A 392 9.19 21.69 -13.31
C ASN A 392 9.58 21.21 -11.89
N ALA A 393 8.70 20.49 -11.23
CA ALA A 393 8.97 19.93 -9.91
C ALA A 393 10.04 18.84 -9.96
N MET A 394 9.96 17.97 -10.97
CA MET A 394 10.94 16.90 -11.20
C MET A 394 12.32 17.47 -11.56
N ASP A 395 12.37 18.47 -12.44
CA ASP A 395 13.64 19.12 -12.82
C ASP A 395 14.30 19.85 -11.64
N LEU A 396 13.49 20.54 -10.83
CA LEU A 396 13.97 21.21 -9.62
C LEU A 396 14.55 20.20 -8.60
N PHE A 397 13.87 19.06 -8.42
CA PHE A 397 14.35 17.96 -7.59
C PHE A 397 15.69 17.41 -8.09
N MET A 398 15.81 17.13 -9.40
CA MET A 398 17.04 16.62 -9.99
C MET A 398 18.21 17.61 -9.88
N ASN A 399 17.95 18.90 -10.05
CA ASN A 399 18.97 19.93 -9.88
C ASN A 399 19.45 19.99 -8.43
N TYR A 400 18.52 19.97 -7.47
CA TYR A 400 18.85 19.96 -6.04
C TYR A 400 19.76 18.77 -5.67
N ILE A 401 19.39 17.58 -6.13
CA ILE A 401 20.21 16.38 -5.92
C ILE A 401 21.59 16.52 -6.56
N ASN A 402 21.67 16.95 -7.81
CA ASN A 402 22.93 17.09 -8.54
C ASN A 402 23.87 18.13 -7.87
N ASP A 403 23.31 19.22 -7.36
CA ASP A 403 24.07 20.30 -6.73
C ASP A 403 24.59 19.88 -5.33
N THR A 404 23.84 19.07 -4.61
CA THR A 404 24.24 18.57 -3.29
C THR A 404 25.21 17.40 -3.36
N LYS A 405 25.37 16.76 -4.52
CA LYS A 405 26.25 15.60 -4.78
C LYS A 405 26.10 14.48 -3.75
N TYR A 406 24.87 14.28 -3.27
CA TYR A 406 24.52 13.19 -2.35
C TYR A 406 25.35 13.14 -1.06
N ASN A 407 25.87 14.24 -0.64
CA ASN A 407 26.48 14.32 0.67
C ASN A 407 25.37 14.10 1.73
N HIS A 408 25.51 13.04 2.52
CA HIS A 408 24.61 12.72 3.61
C HIS A 408 24.36 13.91 4.56
N GLU A 409 25.42 14.65 4.92
CA GLU A 409 25.34 15.84 5.77
C GLU A 409 24.50 16.93 5.12
N THR A 410 24.60 17.09 3.81
CA THR A 410 23.84 18.09 3.06
C THR A 410 22.40 17.69 2.87
N LEU A 411 22.13 16.42 2.54
CA LEU A 411 20.76 15.90 2.30
C LEU A 411 19.95 15.71 3.58
N CYS A 412 20.62 15.36 4.69
CA CYS A 412 19.95 15.06 5.96
C CYS A 412 20.03 16.19 6.98
N GLY A 413 20.73 17.30 6.67
CA GLY A 413 20.95 18.46 7.53
C GLY A 413 21.96 18.23 8.66
N GLU A 414 22.35 19.32 9.33
CA GLU A 414 23.43 19.36 10.32
C GLU A 414 23.24 18.45 11.55
N ASN A 415 22.02 18.00 11.82
CA ASN A 415 21.68 17.22 13.01
C ASN A 415 21.67 15.70 12.79
N GLY A 416 22.19 15.21 11.65
CA GLY A 416 22.44 13.78 11.44
C GLY A 416 21.18 12.90 11.50
N ASN A 417 20.02 13.41 11.07
CA ASN A 417 18.84 12.58 10.98
C ASN A 417 19.08 11.50 9.93
N TYR A 418 18.89 10.27 10.37
CA TYR A 418 19.12 9.09 9.56
C TYR A 418 18.22 9.05 8.32
N GLN A 419 18.72 8.48 7.24
CA GLN A 419 17.90 8.00 6.14
C GLN A 419 17.13 6.75 6.57
N TRP A 420 15.98 6.52 5.98
CA TRP A 420 15.25 5.28 6.24
C TRP A 420 15.85 4.08 5.50
N ALA A 421 16.67 4.34 4.49
CA ALA A 421 17.41 3.34 3.71
C ALA A 421 16.51 2.20 3.21
N ASP A 422 16.96 0.95 3.28
CA ASP A 422 16.14 -0.20 2.90
C ASP A 422 15.23 -0.61 4.07
N TRP A 423 14.14 0.13 4.24
CA TRP A 423 13.23 0.06 5.37
C TRP A 423 12.76 -1.36 5.65
N LEU A 424 12.83 -1.78 6.91
CA LEU A 424 12.43 -3.09 7.41
C LEU A 424 13.19 -4.28 6.80
N SER A 425 14.43 -4.05 6.35
CA SER A 425 15.32 -5.13 5.93
C SER A 425 15.76 -6.01 7.09
N TYR A 426 16.13 -7.25 6.77
CA TYR A 426 16.79 -8.20 7.69
C TYR A 426 18.32 -8.19 7.54
N GLU A 427 18.85 -7.23 6.85
CA GLU A 427 20.30 -7.08 6.66
C GLU A 427 20.99 -6.62 7.94
N PRO A 428 22.32 -6.84 8.07
CA PRO A 428 23.07 -6.49 9.28
C PRO A 428 22.95 -5.03 9.71
N LEU A 429 22.74 -4.11 8.74
CA LEU A 429 22.42 -2.70 9.02
C LEU A 429 20.92 -2.48 8.82
N GLU A 430 20.12 -2.90 9.79
CA GLU A 430 18.69 -2.61 9.77
C GLU A 430 18.44 -1.10 9.66
N SER A 431 17.76 -0.69 8.62
CA SER A 431 17.61 0.72 8.27
C SER A 431 16.81 1.52 9.30
N CYS A 432 15.87 0.88 9.96
CA CYS A 432 14.87 1.56 10.79
C CYS A 432 15.05 1.37 12.29
N SER A 433 16.02 0.59 12.71
CA SER A 433 16.02 0.10 14.10
C SER A 433 16.72 1.00 15.09
N GLY A 434 17.32 2.09 14.65
CA GLY A 434 18.23 2.85 15.48
C GLY A 434 19.51 2.08 15.86
N LEU A 435 19.65 0.80 15.43
CA LEU A 435 20.89 0.02 15.63
C LEU A 435 22.07 0.64 14.86
N ALA A 436 21.76 1.40 13.81
CA ALA A 436 22.76 2.17 13.08
C ALA A 436 23.27 3.40 13.85
N PHE A 437 22.68 3.73 15.00
CA PHE A 437 23.07 4.87 15.82
C PHE A 437 23.73 4.41 17.12
N SER A 438 24.78 5.12 17.49
CA SER A 438 25.36 5.08 18.82
C SER A 438 25.01 6.38 19.57
N PRO A 439 25.24 6.46 20.90
CA PRO A 439 25.12 7.73 21.63
C PRO A 439 26.00 8.86 21.08
N GLN A 440 27.00 8.54 20.27
CA GLN A 440 27.94 9.46 19.65
C GLN A 440 27.53 9.85 18.21
N GLY A 441 26.39 9.37 17.71
CA GLY A 441 25.90 9.60 16.36
C GLY A 441 25.78 8.31 15.53
N PRO A 442 25.48 8.41 14.22
CA PRO A 442 25.36 7.27 13.34
C PRO A 442 26.67 6.49 13.20
N LEU A 443 26.56 5.17 13.09
CA LEU A 443 27.72 4.32 12.81
C LEU A 443 28.27 4.60 11.41
N PRO A 444 29.59 4.62 11.19
CA PRO A 444 30.19 4.89 9.88
C PRO A 444 29.68 3.98 8.76
N ASP A 445 29.46 2.71 9.04
CA ASP A 445 28.94 1.74 8.08
C ASP A 445 27.50 2.06 7.66
N ALA A 446 26.67 2.55 8.59
CA ALA A 446 25.30 2.99 8.28
C ALA A 446 25.31 4.24 7.38
N VAL A 447 26.18 5.21 7.65
CA VAL A 447 26.34 6.41 6.81
C VAL A 447 26.77 6.01 5.40
N SER A 448 27.73 5.10 5.28
CA SER A 448 28.18 4.57 3.98
C SER A 448 27.02 3.88 3.22
N TYR A 449 26.22 3.10 3.91
CA TYR A 449 25.05 2.44 3.32
C TYR A 449 23.99 3.44 2.84
N TRP A 450 23.65 4.43 3.67
CA TRP A 450 22.68 5.46 3.30
C TRP A 450 23.11 6.26 2.07
N ASN A 451 24.38 6.69 2.04
CA ASN A 451 24.93 7.43 0.92
C ASN A 451 24.98 6.60 -0.36
N TYR A 452 25.31 5.32 -0.25
CA TYR A 452 25.30 4.40 -1.38
C TYR A 452 23.90 4.23 -1.98
N LEU A 453 22.88 4.00 -1.13
CA LEU A 453 21.49 3.87 -1.61
C LEU A 453 20.99 5.17 -2.22
N SER A 454 21.26 6.30 -1.59
CA SER A 454 20.91 7.62 -2.11
C SER A 454 21.52 7.86 -3.49
N ALA A 455 22.82 7.59 -3.65
CA ALA A 455 23.49 7.70 -4.93
C ALA A 455 22.94 6.71 -5.98
N SER A 456 22.48 5.54 -5.54
CA SER A 456 21.87 4.55 -6.42
C SER A 456 20.53 5.02 -6.97
N TYR A 457 19.72 5.71 -6.17
CA TYR A 457 18.47 6.33 -6.64
C TYR A 457 18.74 7.48 -7.60
N TRP A 458 19.81 8.25 -7.42
CA TRP A 458 20.22 9.28 -8.39
C TRP A 458 20.42 8.71 -9.80
N VAL A 459 21.05 7.54 -9.92
CA VAL A 459 21.19 6.87 -11.23
C VAL A 459 19.84 6.52 -11.82
N ILE A 460 18.92 6.01 -10.99
CA ILE A 460 17.57 5.61 -11.41
C ILE A 460 16.77 6.83 -11.87
N ASP A 461 16.69 7.86 -11.05
CA ASP A 461 15.94 9.07 -11.34
C ASP A 461 16.45 9.80 -12.58
N ALA A 462 17.77 9.97 -12.68
CA ALA A 462 18.36 10.59 -13.84
C ALA A 462 18.09 9.79 -15.12
N SER A 463 18.10 8.46 -15.05
CA SER A 463 17.76 7.60 -16.20
C SER A 463 16.31 7.72 -16.60
N MET A 464 15.38 7.74 -15.64
CA MET A 464 13.93 7.93 -15.89
C MET A 464 13.64 9.34 -16.44
N MET A 465 14.29 10.37 -15.90
CA MET A 465 14.18 11.74 -16.41
C MET A 465 14.70 11.89 -17.83
N ARG A 466 15.80 11.22 -18.17
CA ARG A 466 16.33 11.17 -19.54
C ARG A 466 15.26 10.61 -20.51
N ASP A 467 14.64 9.51 -20.15
CA ASP A 467 13.63 8.83 -20.98
C ASP A 467 12.39 9.74 -21.16
N MET A 468 11.89 10.34 -20.08
CA MET A 468 10.78 11.29 -20.12
C MET A 468 11.13 12.57 -20.89
N ALA A 469 12.35 13.08 -20.76
CA ALA A 469 12.85 14.23 -21.54
C ALA A 469 12.84 13.93 -23.04
N ALA A 470 13.40 12.79 -23.43
CA ALA A 470 13.40 12.35 -24.84
C ALA A 470 11.97 12.20 -25.40
N ALA A 471 11.07 11.60 -24.63
CA ALA A 471 9.67 11.41 -25.04
C ALA A 471 8.89 12.72 -25.24
N THR A 472 9.29 13.78 -24.53
CA THR A 472 8.62 15.09 -24.57
C THR A 472 9.40 16.18 -25.29
N GLY A 473 10.48 15.80 -26.01
CA GLY A 473 11.30 16.73 -26.81
C GLY A 473 12.15 17.70 -26.01
N ARG A 474 12.46 17.33 -24.76
CA ARG A 474 13.31 18.10 -23.84
C ARG A 474 14.76 17.63 -23.90
N ASP A 475 15.65 18.34 -23.22
CA ASP A 475 17.10 18.02 -23.19
C ASP A 475 17.35 16.73 -22.36
N ALA A 476 17.40 15.61 -23.04
CA ALA A 476 17.75 14.32 -22.46
C ALA A 476 19.24 14.21 -22.12
N ALA A 477 20.12 14.97 -22.79
CA ALA A 477 21.56 14.92 -22.56
C ALA A 477 21.94 15.41 -21.15
N LYS A 478 21.20 16.39 -20.62
CA LYS A 478 21.35 16.88 -19.24
C LYS A 478 21.25 15.72 -18.24
N TYR A 479 20.22 14.91 -18.36
CA TYR A 479 19.95 13.81 -17.41
C TYR A 479 20.84 12.59 -17.66
N GLN A 480 21.25 12.36 -18.90
CA GLN A 480 22.28 11.37 -19.19
C GLN A 480 23.60 11.74 -18.48
N GLN A 481 24.02 13.00 -18.54
CA GLN A 481 25.22 13.48 -17.84
C GLN A 481 25.06 13.32 -16.30
N MET A 482 23.88 13.59 -15.75
CA MET A 482 23.62 13.37 -14.31
C MET A 482 23.75 11.90 -13.95
N SER A 483 23.18 10.98 -14.74
CA SER A 483 23.30 9.54 -14.54
C SER A 483 24.75 9.07 -14.59
N ASP A 484 25.51 9.55 -15.57
CA ASP A 484 26.92 9.21 -15.72
C ASP A 484 27.76 9.73 -14.54
N SER A 485 27.46 10.94 -14.07
CA SER A 485 28.10 11.54 -12.89
C SER A 485 27.80 10.75 -11.62
N ALA A 486 26.54 10.31 -11.43
CA ALA A 486 26.14 9.48 -10.31
C ALA A 486 26.85 8.12 -10.32
N LYS A 487 26.92 7.47 -11.49
CA LYS A 487 27.66 6.20 -11.66
C LYS A 487 29.15 6.36 -11.36
N ALA A 488 29.76 7.46 -11.82
CA ALA A 488 31.15 7.76 -11.53
C ALA A 488 31.38 7.97 -10.04
N TYR A 489 30.51 8.75 -9.39
CA TYR A 489 30.54 8.97 -7.95
C TYR A 489 30.45 7.67 -7.15
N ILE A 490 29.53 6.76 -7.51
CA ILE A 490 29.40 5.47 -6.85
C ILE A 490 30.67 4.63 -7.02
N LYS A 491 31.19 4.54 -8.24
CA LYS A 491 32.42 3.77 -8.52
C LYS A 491 33.60 4.31 -7.73
N GLU A 492 33.77 5.64 -7.69
CA GLU A 492 34.86 6.28 -6.97
C GLU A 492 34.77 6.12 -5.45
N ASN A 493 33.57 6.22 -4.86
CA ASN A 493 33.42 6.30 -3.42
C ASN A 493 33.09 4.97 -2.75
N PHE A 494 32.43 4.03 -3.44
CA PHE A 494 31.88 2.81 -2.81
C PHE A 494 32.43 1.50 -3.37
N LEU A 495 33.00 1.48 -4.58
CA LEU A 495 33.43 0.24 -5.24
C LEU A 495 34.95 0.19 -5.43
N ASN A 496 35.51 -1.00 -5.27
CA ASN A 496 36.86 -1.33 -5.70
C ASN A 496 36.83 -1.82 -7.17
N GLU A 497 37.99 -1.84 -7.83
CA GLU A 497 38.12 -2.29 -9.23
C GLU A 497 37.64 -3.74 -9.44
N ASP A 498 37.75 -4.60 -8.43
CA ASP A 498 37.32 -5.98 -8.49
C ASP A 498 35.82 -6.19 -8.25
N GLY A 499 35.07 -5.09 -8.06
CA GLY A 499 33.63 -5.10 -7.82
C GLY A 499 33.21 -5.33 -6.36
N THR A 500 34.15 -5.41 -5.42
CA THR A 500 33.80 -5.41 -3.98
C THR A 500 33.49 -3.99 -3.50
N PHE A 501 32.70 -3.89 -2.43
CA PHE A 501 32.48 -2.61 -1.77
C PHE A 501 33.67 -2.24 -0.87
N LYS A 502 34.01 -0.96 -0.82
CA LYS A 502 35.06 -0.42 0.06
C LYS A 502 34.71 -0.58 1.54
N THR A 503 33.44 -0.45 1.89
CA THR A 503 32.92 -0.71 3.23
C THR A 503 32.63 -2.20 3.35
N ALA A 504 33.32 -2.88 4.27
CA ALA A 504 33.29 -4.35 4.36
C ALA A 504 31.90 -4.92 4.59
N ILE A 505 31.09 -4.28 5.44
CA ILE A 505 29.73 -4.74 5.76
C ILE A 505 28.83 -4.80 4.53
N LEU A 506 28.96 -3.86 3.57
CA LEU A 506 28.14 -3.84 2.35
C LEU A 506 28.39 -5.06 1.46
N ASN A 507 29.51 -5.74 1.61
CA ASN A 507 29.80 -6.98 0.89
C ASN A 507 29.00 -8.19 1.45
N THR A 508 28.41 -8.07 2.63
CA THR A 508 27.61 -9.12 3.26
C THR A 508 26.11 -8.94 3.04
N MET A 509 25.69 -7.83 2.43
CA MET A 509 24.29 -7.45 2.26
C MET A 509 23.79 -7.79 0.85
N GLN A 510 22.48 -8.06 0.72
CA GLN A 510 21.82 -8.33 -0.58
C GLN A 510 21.54 -7.02 -1.33
N THR A 511 20.94 -6.04 -0.67
CA THR A 511 20.46 -4.79 -1.30
C THR A 511 21.56 -4.00 -2.02
N PRO A 512 22.77 -3.78 -1.47
CA PRO A 512 23.82 -3.08 -2.20
C PRO A 512 24.23 -3.78 -3.50
N ALA A 513 24.32 -5.11 -3.47
CA ALA A 513 24.67 -5.90 -4.66
C ALA A 513 23.58 -5.80 -5.74
N LEU A 514 22.30 -5.82 -5.34
CA LEU A 514 21.17 -5.65 -6.26
C LEU A 514 21.21 -4.28 -6.96
N PHE A 515 21.41 -3.19 -6.21
CA PHE A 515 21.53 -1.84 -6.81
C PHE A 515 22.75 -1.72 -7.72
N ALA A 516 23.89 -2.36 -7.39
CA ALA A 516 25.06 -2.36 -8.26
C ALA A 516 24.77 -3.02 -9.62
N LEU A 517 24.04 -4.13 -9.62
CA LEU A 517 23.64 -4.84 -10.83
C LEU A 517 22.53 -4.08 -11.59
N LYS A 518 21.50 -3.59 -10.91
CA LYS A 518 20.38 -2.82 -11.48
C LYS A 518 20.90 -1.55 -12.20
N ASN A 519 21.79 -0.82 -11.58
CA ASN A 519 22.37 0.40 -12.11
C ASN A 519 23.50 0.16 -13.12
N GLN A 520 23.82 -1.10 -13.43
CA GLN A 520 24.87 -1.48 -14.38
C GLN A 520 26.21 -0.83 -14.05
N LEU A 521 26.60 -0.87 -12.75
CA LEU A 521 27.86 -0.24 -12.29
C LEU A 521 29.09 -1.09 -12.62
N LEU A 522 28.91 -2.37 -12.91
CA LEU A 522 29.96 -3.35 -13.08
C LEU A 522 29.84 -4.05 -14.43
N GLU A 523 30.98 -4.42 -15.02
CA GLU A 523 31.08 -5.15 -16.28
C GLU A 523 32.08 -6.30 -16.16
N GLY A 524 32.06 -7.23 -17.11
CA GLY A 524 33.01 -8.31 -17.24
C GLY A 524 33.21 -9.12 -15.98
N GLU A 525 34.45 -9.31 -15.55
CA GLU A 525 34.82 -10.15 -14.40
C GLU A 525 34.30 -9.58 -13.07
N ALA A 526 34.30 -8.26 -12.90
CA ALA A 526 33.78 -7.63 -11.67
C ALA A 526 32.28 -7.87 -11.51
N LYS A 527 31.48 -7.80 -12.58
CA LYS A 527 30.08 -8.18 -12.59
C LYS A 527 29.87 -9.65 -12.23
N ALA A 528 30.66 -10.54 -12.84
CA ALA A 528 30.56 -11.98 -12.55
C ALA A 528 30.87 -12.29 -11.09
N LYS A 529 31.89 -11.65 -10.49
CA LYS A 529 32.20 -11.75 -9.05
C LYS A 529 31.08 -11.26 -8.16
N MET A 530 30.41 -10.15 -8.54
CA MET A 530 29.26 -9.63 -7.80
C MET A 530 28.09 -10.63 -7.80
N ILE A 531 27.77 -11.21 -8.96
CA ILE A 531 26.74 -12.25 -9.10
C ILE A 531 27.08 -13.49 -8.26
N ASP A 532 28.33 -13.98 -8.31
CA ASP A 532 28.78 -15.12 -7.51
C ASP A 532 28.67 -14.84 -6.00
N ARG A 533 29.06 -13.63 -5.58
CA ARG A 533 28.90 -13.22 -4.18
C ARG A 533 27.46 -13.17 -3.74
N LEU A 534 26.56 -12.64 -4.58
CA LEU A 534 25.13 -12.58 -4.28
C LEU A 534 24.51 -13.99 -4.20
N ARG A 535 24.87 -14.91 -5.11
CA ARG A 535 24.48 -16.33 -5.03
C ARG A 535 24.96 -17.00 -3.74
N LYS A 536 26.19 -16.74 -3.32
CA LYS A 536 26.75 -17.25 -2.04
C LYS A 536 26.01 -16.67 -0.85
N ASN A 537 25.65 -15.38 -0.88
CA ASN A 537 24.87 -14.77 0.18
C ASN A 537 23.50 -15.44 0.32
N PHE A 538 22.75 -15.64 -0.76
CA PHE A 538 21.47 -16.37 -0.70
C PHE A 538 21.63 -17.79 -0.18
N ALA A 539 22.66 -18.50 -0.60
CA ALA A 539 22.94 -19.86 -0.10
C ALA A 539 23.24 -19.88 1.41
N GLN A 540 23.98 -18.90 1.91
CA GLN A 540 24.30 -18.76 3.34
C GLN A 540 23.08 -18.43 4.21
N HIS A 541 22.04 -17.85 3.61
CA HIS A 541 20.80 -17.47 4.27
C HIS A 541 19.63 -18.41 3.90
N ASP A 542 19.91 -19.66 3.59
CA ASP A 542 18.90 -20.68 3.29
C ASP A 542 17.96 -20.30 2.13
N LEU A 543 18.44 -19.54 1.16
CA LEU A 543 17.63 -18.97 0.07
C LEU A 543 16.44 -18.13 0.62
N CYS A 544 16.66 -17.41 1.69
CA CYS A 544 15.74 -16.39 2.19
C CYS A 544 16.20 -15.00 1.76
N LEU A 545 15.23 -14.14 1.49
CA LEU A 545 15.52 -12.72 1.25
C LEU A 545 15.80 -12.01 2.57
N GLN A 546 16.59 -10.94 2.50
CA GLN A 546 16.88 -10.09 3.65
C GLN A 546 16.61 -8.61 3.36
N THR A 547 16.12 -8.33 2.18
CA THR A 547 15.83 -6.99 1.70
C THR A 547 14.64 -6.36 2.42
N GLY A 548 14.66 -5.03 2.53
CA GLY A 548 13.52 -4.21 2.92
C GLY A 548 12.71 -3.75 1.71
N PHE A 549 11.99 -2.63 1.84
CA PHE A 549 11.11 -2.13 0.78
C PHE A 549 11.86 -1.84 -0.51
N LEU A 550 12.98 -1.10 -0.42
CA LEU A 550 13.73 -0.65 -1.58
C LEU A 550 14.43 -1.81 -2.30
N GLY A 551 15.10 -2.67 -1.53
CA GLY A 551 15.79 -3.83 -2.10
C GLY A 551 14.83 -4.84 -2.71
N THR A 552 13.68 -5.08 -2.06
CA THR A 552 12.67 -6.05 -2.54
C THR A 552 12.04 -5.60 -3.86
N SER A 553 11.82 -4.30 -4.07
CA SER A 553 11.20 -3.76 -5.29
C SER A 553 12.03 -4.05 -6.55
N ILE A 554 13.34 -4.13 -6.43
CA ILE A 554 14.24 -4.41 -7.55
C ILE A 554 14.75 -5.86 -7.58
N LEU A 555 14.49 -6.64 -6.52
CA LEU A 555 15.08 -7.96 -6.29
C LEU A 555 14.84 -8.92 -7.45
N MET A 556 13.59 -9.24 -7.71
CA MET A 556 13.23 -10.34 -8.63
C MET A 556 13.63 -10.02 -10.08
N ALA A 557 13.37 -8.80 -10.52
CA ALA A 557 13.75 -8.33 -11.85
C ALA A 557 15.27 -8.34 -12.02
N THR A 558 16.02 -7.80 -11.05
CA THR A 558 17.49 -7.76 -11.10
C THR A 558 18.10 -9.16 -11.13
N LEU A 559 17.58 -10.11 -10.35
CA LEU A 559 18.02 -11.49 -10.38
C LEU A 559 17.84 -12.09 -11.77
N THR A 560 16.64 -11.95 -12.33
CA THR A 560 16.29 -12.51 -13.65
C THR A 560 17.11 -11.87 -14.78
N GLU A 561 17.30 -10.55 -14.77
CA GLU A 561 18.09 -9.82 -15.77
C GLU A 561 19.58 -10.20 -15.76
N ASN A 562 20.05 -10.79 -14.66
CA ASN A 562 21.43 -11.20 -14.46
C ASN A 562 21.63 -12.72 -14.43
N GLY A 563 20.67 -13.50 -14.96
CA GLY A 563 20.80 -14.97 -15.11
C GLY A 563 20.72 -15.73 -13.77
N MET A 564 19.92 -15.19 -12.84
CA MET A 564 19.64 -15.81 -11.53
C MET A 564 18.15 -16.09 -11.36
N GLU A 565 17.46 -16.42 -12.45
CA GLU A 565 16.04 -16.81 -12.43
C GLU A 565 15.77 -18.03 -11.55
N ASP A 566 16.74 -18.92 -11.42
CA ASP A 566 16.71 -20.05 -10.49
C ASP A 566 16.52 -19.57 -9.03
N ILE A 567 17.32 -18.60 -8.60
CA ILE A 567 17.21 -18.01 -7.26
C ILE A 567 15.89 -17.24 -7.13
N ALA A 568 15.48 -16.47 -8.14
CA ALA A 568 14.21 -15.75 -8.09
C ALA A 568 13.03 -16.70 -7.83
N TYR A 569 12.98 -17.84 -8.50
CA TYR A 569 11.95 -18.83 -8.25
C TYR A 569 12.08 -19.54 -6.89
N GLU A 570 13.30 -19.82 -6.41
CA GLU A 570 13.48 -20.35 -5.05
C GLU A 570 12.94 -19.36 -4.00
N LEU A 571 13.18 -18.06 -4.18
CA LEU A 571 12.63 -17.03 -3.29
C LEU A 571 11.09 -16.95 -3.36
N LEU A 572 10.51 -17.05 -4.56
CA LEU A 572 9.05 -17.09 -4.72
C LEU A 572 8.42 -18.25 -3.96
N PHE A 573 9.04 -19.43 -4.00
CA PHE A 573 8.53 -20.65 -3.36
C PHE A 573 9.04 -20.85 -1.92
N GLN A 574 9.89 -19.96 -1.41
CA GLN A 574 10.41 -20.06 -0.05
C GLN A 574 9.29 -19.93 0.99
N ARG A 575 9.29 -20.84 1.96
CA ARG A 575 8.29 -20.90 3.05
C ARG A 575 8.88 -20.61 4.43
N LYS A 576 10.22 -20.55 4.55
CA LYS A 576 10.88 -20.12 5.78
C LYS A 576 10.83 -18.59 5.89
N ASN A 577 10.79 -18.06 7.12
CA ASN A 577 10.94 -16.61 7.35
C ASN A 577 12.43 -16.21 7.17
N PRO A 578 12.72 -15.10 6.49
CA PRO A 578 11.84 -14.16 5.77
C PRO A 578 11.43 -14.64 4.36
N SER A 579 10.14 -14.66 4.08
CA SER A 579 9.61 -14.94 2.73
C SER A 579 8.14 -14.53 2.62
N TRP A 580 7.64 -14.35 1.39
CA TRP A 580 6.22 -14.07 1.13
C TRP A 580 5.32 -15.23 1.56
N LEU A 581 5.70 -16.48 1.24
CA LEU A 581 4.85 -17.63 1.52
C LEU A 581 4.83 -18.02 2.99
N TYR A 582 5.80 -17.55 3.79
CA TYR A 582 5.71 -17.68 5.24
C TYR A 582 4.46 -16.97 5.80
N SER A 583 4.20 -15.75 5.34
CA SER A 583 3.00 -15.02 5.77
C SER A 583 1.71 -15.71 5.27
N VAL A 584 1.72 -16.23 4.04
CA VAL A 584 0.60 -17.00 3.48
C VAL A 584 0.29 -18.24 4.32
N ASP A 585 1.31 -19.01 4.67
CA ASP A 585 1.19 -20.22 5.53
C ASP A 585 0.65 -19.89 6.93
N ASN A 586 0.91 -18.66 7.40
CA ASN A 586 0.43 -18.17 8.70
C ASN A 586 -0.88 -17.38 8.59
N GLY A 587 -1.66 -17.59 7.53
CA GLY A 587 -3.03 -17.10 7.39
C GLY A 587 -3.16 -15.65 6.92
N ALA A 588 -2.11 -15.06 6.34
CA ALA A 588 -2.18 -13.75 5.73
C ALA A 588 -3.24 -13.71 4.62
N THR A 589 -4.03 -12.65 4.63
CA THR A 589 -5.02 -12.35 3.59
C THR A 589 -4.72 -11.03 2.88
N THR A 590 -3.69 -10.34 3.32
CA THR A 590 -3.08 -9.13 2.78
C THR A 590 -1.57 -9.23 2.97
N ILE A 591 -0.79 -8.37 2.33
CA ILE A 591 0.65 -8.27 2.55
C ILE A 591 0.92 -7.67 3.92
N TRP A 592 1.87 -8.25 4.66
CA TRP A 592 2.32 -7.75 5.96
C TRP A 592 3.41 -6.68 5.82
N GLU A 593 3.46 -5.74 6.77
CA GLU A 593 4.45 -4.66 6.81
C GLU A 593 5.88 -5.18 6.99
N ARG A 594 6.04 -6.21 7.80
CA ARG A 594 7.35 -6.76 8.16
C ARG A 594 7.40 -8.24 7.85
N TRP A 595 8.58 -8.74 7.52
CA TRP A 595 8.79 -10.19 7.39
C TRP A 595 8.49 -10.94 8.69
N ASN A 596 8.71 -10.29 9.83
CA ASN A 596 8.44 -10.80 11.18
C ASN A 596 7.24 -10.16 11.86
N SER A 597 6.23 -9.71 11.12
CA SER A 597 4.99 -9.19 11.70
C SER A 597 4.35 -10.17 12.67
N TYR A 598 4.41 -11.46 12.35
CA TYR A 598 4.09 -12.56 13.24
C TYR A 598 5.05 -13.72 12.99
N MET A 599 5.54 -14.33 14.09
CA MET A 599 6.36 -15.53 14.06
C MET A 599 5.78 -16.59 15.00
N ILE A 600 5.64 -17.84 14.49
CA ILE A 600 5.06 -18.95 15.27
C ILE A 600 5.79 -19.15 16.62
N ASP A 601 7.11 -19.03 16.63
CA ASP A 601 7.95 -19.22 17.81
C ASP A 601 8.09 -17.99 18.70
N LYS A 602 7.91 -16.76 18.13
CA LYS A 602 8.15 -15.49 18.83
C LYS A 602 6.89 -14.66 19.07
N GLY A 603 5.81 -14.93 18.34
CA GLY A 603 4.55 -14.17 18.43
C GLY A 603 4.52 -12.91 17.58
N MET A 604 3.83 -11.87 18.05
CA MET A 604 3.60 -10.62 17.35
C MET A 604 4.86 -9.76 17.30
N GLY A 605 5.05 -9.05 16.20
CA GLY A 605 6.07 -8.03 16.04
C GLY A 605 5.85 -6.80 16.94
N PRO A 606 6.71 -5.77 16.82
CA PRO A 606 6.66 -4.60 17.68
C PRO A 606 5.31 -3.87 17.59
N ARG A 607 4.69 -3.56 18.72
CA ARG A 607 3.42 -2.84 18.83
C ARG A 607 3.37 -1.57 17.98
N GLY A 608 4.42 -0.77 17.99
CA GLY A 608 4.46 0.54 17.33
C GLY A 608 4.64 0.49 15.81
N MET A 609 5.02 -0.66 15.25
CA MET A 609 5.39 -0.83 13.85
C MET A 609 4.99 -2.22 13.37
N ASN A 610 3.70 -2.47 13.23
CA ASN A 610 3.20 -3.79 12.84
C ASN A 610 1.79 -3.71 12.24
N SER A 611 1.74 -3.59 10.92
CA SER A 611 0.50 -3.68 10.14
C SER A 611 0.44 -5.03 9.42
N PHE A 612 -0.75 -5.61 9.38
CA PHE A 612 -1.00 -6.84 8.61
C PHE A 612 -1.66 -6.54 7.25
N ASN A 613 -1.75 -5.25 6.88
CA ASN A 613 -2.26 -4.79 5.59
C ASN A 613 -1.42 -3.60 5.10
N HIS A 614 -0.26 -3.92 4.46
CA HIS A 614 0.77 -2.95 4.08
C HIS A 614 1.41 -3.36 2.75
N TYR A 615 1.01 -2.78 1.66
CA TYR A 615 1.17 -3.33 0.30
C TYR A 615 2.60 -3.34 -0.26
N ALA A 616 3.58 -2.65 0.33
CA ALA A 616 4.91 -2.43 -0.26
C ALA A 616 5.59 -3.72 -0.76
N TYR A 617 5.66 -4.77 0.06
CA TYR A 617 6.25 -6.05 -0.36
C TYR A 617 5.45 -6.81 -1.42
N GLY A 618 4.24 -6.35 -1.75
CA GLY A 618 3.45 -6.85 -2.88
C GLY A 618 4.04 -6.49 -4.25
N CYS A 619 5.08 -5.65 -4.29
CA CYS A 619 5.84 -5.30 -5.49
C CYS A 619 6.34 -6.53 -6.27
N VAL A 620 6.48 -7.70 -5.65
CA VAL A 620 6.80 -8.96 -6.32
C VAL A 620 5.83 -9.31 -7.44
N CYS A 621 4.60 -8.82 -7.41
CA CYS A 621 3.61 -9.11 -8.45
C CYS A 621 3.94 -8.43 -9.79
N GLU A 622 4.68 -7.32 -9.83
CA GLU A 622 5.25 -6.77 -11.05
C GLU A 622 6.05 -7.84 -11.81
N TRP A 623 6.99 -8.49 -11.10
CA TRP A 623 7.78 -9.57 -11.69
C TRP A 623 6.92 -10.77 -12.13
N ILE A 624 5.86 -11.11 -11.39
CA ILE A 624 4.92 -12.16 -11.79
C ILE A 624 4.23 -11.79 -13.10
N TRP A 625 3.85 -10.53 -13.30
CA TRP A 625 3.26 -10.05 -14.55
C TRP A 625 4.29 -9.99 -15.69
N GLU A 626 5.41 -9.31 -15.48
CA GLU A 626 6.38 -9.05 -16.54
C GLU A 626 7.22 -10.26 -16.91
N THR A 627 7.59 -11.08 -15.92
CA THR A 627 8.51 -12.20 -16.11
C THR A 627 7.79 -13.55 -16.15
N VAL A 628 6.94 -13.85 -15.17
CA VAL A 628 6.28 -15.17 -15.09
C VAL A 628 5.22 -15.31 -16.18
N ALA A 629 4.35 -14.30 -16.33
CA ALA A 629 3.36 -14.25 -17.41
C ALA A 629 3.98 -13.74 -18.73
N GLY A 630 5.07 -12.97 -18.65
CA GLY A 630 5.75 -12.41 -19.81
C GLY A 630 4.96 -11.29 -20.48
N ILE A 631 4.34 -10.38 -19.73
CA ILE A 631 3.63 -9.21 -20.23
C ILE A 631 4.30 -7.95 -19.70
N ALA A 632 5.11 -7.29 -20.52
CA ALA A 632 5.79 -6.05 -20.17
C ALA A 632 5.56 -4.96 -21.21
N ALA A 633 5.44 -3.70 -20.76
CA ALA A 633 5.44 -2.55 -21.65
C ALA A 633 6.86 -2.32 -22.19
N ASP A 634 6.98 -1.95 -23.46
CA ASP A 634 8.24 -1.45 -24.00
C ASP A 634 8.43 0.03 -23.61
N PRO A 635 9.44 0.37 -22.80
CA PRO A 635 9.68 1.77 -22.40
C PRO A 635 9.95 2.70 -23.59
N ALA A 636 10.46 2.17 -24.71
CA ALA A 636 10.66 2.95 -25.92
C ALA A 636 9.34 3.30 -26.64
N THR A 637 8.26 2.55 -26.33
CA THR A 637 6.94 2.74 -26.95
C THR A 637 5.84 2.54 -25.89
N PRO A 638 5.71 3.49 -24.95
CA PRO A 638 4.87 3.36 -23.74
C PRO A 638 3.39 3.13 -24.04
N GLY A 639 2.64 2.65 -23.01
CA GLY A 639 1.21 2.41 -23.10
C GLY A 639 0.86 1.13 -23.85
N PHE A 640 1.77 0.15 -23.85
CA PHE A 640 1.58 -1.13 -24.56
C PHE A 640 1.28 -0.97 -26.06
N LYS A 641 1.74 0.11 -26.67
CA LYS A 641 1.71 0.29 -28.13
C LYS A 641 2.67 -0.69 -28.79
N HIS A 642 3.72 -1.08 -28.10
CA HIS A 642 4.57 -2.21 -28.35
C HIS A 642 4.70 -3.05 -27.07
N ILE A 643 4.66 -4.36 -27.16
CA ILE A 643 4.65 -5.27 -26.02
C ILE A 643 5.92 -6.12 -26.05
N ILE A 644 6.57 -6.28 -24.93
CA ILE A 644 7.61 -7.29 -24.74
C ILE A 644 6.94 -8.53 -24.13
N MET A 645 6.93 -9.64 -24.88
CA MET A 645 6.39 -10.91 -24.41
C MET A 645 7.51 -11.93 -24.23
N LYS A 646 7.93 -12.09 -22.98
CA LYS A 646 9.08 -12.94 -22.61
C LYS A 646 8.80 -13.74 -21.34
N PRO A 647 7.91 -14.75 -21.38
CA PRO A 647 7.67 -15.57 -20.20
C PRO A 647 8.90 -16.41 -19.85
N ILE A 648 9.19 -16.52 -18.55
CA ILE A 648 10.18 -17.44 -18.00
C ILE A 648 9.41 -18.43 -17.13
N PRO A 649 9.03 -19.61 -17.67
CA PRO A 649 8.17 -20.55 -16.96
C PRO A 649 8.94 -21.42 -15.96
N ASP A 650 8.28 -21.79 -14.84
CA ASP A 650 8.75 -22.80 -13.90
C ASP A 650 7.68 -23.89 -13.72
N LYS A 651 8.10 -25.16 -13.77
CA LYS A 651 7.18 -26.32 -13.67
C LYS A 651 6.39 -26.36 -12.37
N ARG A 652 6.88 -25.78 -11.28
CA ARG A 652 6.22 -25.73 -9.97
C ARG A 652 4.95 -24.89 -9.97
N LEU A 653 4.80 -24.00 -10.95
CA LEU A 653 3.56 -23.24 -11.18
C LEU A 653 2.50 -24.05 -11.95
N GLY A 654 2.90 -25.15 -12.62
CA GLY A 654 2.00 -25.96 -13.44
C GLY A 654 1.50 -25.24 -14.69
N HIS A 655 0.74 -24.20 -14.50
CA HIS A 655 0.25 -23.28 -15.54
C HIS A 655 0.20 -21.84 -15.02
N VAL A 656 0.13 -20.89 -15.95
CA VAL A 656 -0.18 -19.48 -15.69
C VAL A 656 -1.19 -19.02 -16.73
N THR A 657 -2.18 -18.25 -16.28
CA THR A 657 -3.15 -17.57 -17.15
C THR A 657 -3.24 -16.10 -16.71
N ALA A 658 -2.89 -15.20 -17.59
CA ALA A 658 -2.89 -13.76 -17.36
C ALA A 658 -3.68 -13.04 -18.45
N GLU A 659 -4.57 -12.14 -18.03
CA GLU A 659 -5.29 -11.23 -18.89
C GLU A 659 -5.12 -9.79 -18.37
N TYR A 660 -4.66 -8.90 -19.24
CA TYR A 660 -4.46 -7.50 -18.90
C TYR A 660 -5.14 -6.58 -19.93
N ARG A 661 -6.01 -5.71 -19.46
CA ARG A 661 -6.69 -4.68 -20.26
C ARG A 661 -5.85 -3.40 -20.25
N SER A 662 -4.84 -3.36 -21.09
CA SER A 662 -4.04 -2.15 -21.27
C SER A 662 -4.83 -1.05 -21.99
N VAL A 663 -4.29 0.17 -22.02
CA VAL A 663 -4.83 1.28 -22.82
C VAL A 663 -4.82 0.97 -24.33
N SER A 664 -3.97 0.06 -24.78
CA SER A 664 -3.88 -0.40 -26.16
C SER A 664 -4.77 -1.62 -26.48
N GLY A 665 -5.48 -2.17 -25.48
CA GLY A 665 -6.40 -3.30 -25.63
C GLY A 665 -6.07 -4.50 -24.75
N LEU A 666 -6.81 -5.59 -24.95
CA LEU A 666 -6.67 -6.80 -24.15
C LEU A 666 -5.47 -7.63 -24.59
N ILE A 667 -4.55 -7.84 -23.66
CA ILE A 667 -3.39 -8.71 -23.78
C ILE A 667 -3.66 -9.98 -23.00
N LYS A 668 -3.34 -11.14 -23.59
CA LYS A 668 -3.42 -12.44 -22.91
C LYS A 668 -2.11 -13.18 -22.99
N SER A 669 -1.75 -13.88 -21.93
CA SER A 669 -0.64 -14.82 -21.89
C SER A 669 -1.05 -16.02 -21.04
N ALA A 670 -1.09 -17.20 -21.64
CA ALA A 670 -1.44 -18.43 -20.95
C ALA A 670 -0.48 -19.55 -21.35
N TRP A 671 0.27 -20.05 -20.38
CA TRP A 671 1.17 -21.17 -20.61
C TRP A 671 0.95 -22.31 -19.62
N LYS A 672 1.32 -23.51 -20.04
CA LYS A 672 1.26 -24.72 -19.22
C LYS A 672 2.31 -25.73 -19.66
N TYR A 673 2.57 -26.71 -18.80
CA TYR A 673 3.32 -27.91 -19.13
C TYR A 673 2.37 -29.10 -19.34
N GLU A 674 2.59 -29.87 -20.42
CA GLU A 674 2.01 -31.19 -20.64
C GLU A 674 3.16 -32.18 -20.72
N GLY A 675 3.45 -32.87 -19.62
CA GLY A 675 4.69 -33.60 -19.45
C GLY A 675 5.90 -32.67 -19.47
N ASP A 676 6.82 -32.86 -20.41
CA ASP A 676 7.97 -31.99 -20.61
C ASP A 676 7.74 -30.90 -21.66
N THR A 677 6.63 -30.96 -22.35
CA THR A 677 6.28 -30.01 -23.40
C THR A 677 5.68 -28.75 -22.78
N TRP A 678 6.29 -27.60 -23.06
CA TRP A 678 5.74 -26.30 -22.71
C TRP A 678 4.85 -25.77 -23.85
N ILE A 679 3.64 -25.34 -23.50
CA ILE A 679 2.64 -24.83 -24.43
C ILE A 679 2.26 -23.43 -24.01
N TRP A 680 2.30 -22.46 -24.93
CA TRP A 680 1.97 -21.07 -24.67
C TRP A 680 1.01 -20.53 -25.71
N GLU A 681 -0.10 -19.97 -25.25
CA GLU A 681 -1.05 -19.22 -26.06
C GLU A 681 -1.03 -17.74 -25.63
N PHE A 682 -0.94 -16.82 -26.59
CA PHE A 682 -0.93 -15.39 -26.30
C PHE A 682 -1.73 -14.60 -27.31
N THR A 683 -2.29 -13.47 -26.86
CA THR A 683 -3.09 -12.56 -27.69
C THR A 683 -2.51 -11.16 -27.65
N ILE A 684 -2.30 -10.60 -28.83
CA ILE A 684 -1.83 -9.23 -29.05
C ILE A 684 -3.02 -8.40 -29.57
N PRO A 685 -3.33 -7.24 -28.93
CA PRO A 685 -4.48 -6.42 -29.31
C PRO A 685 -4.34 -5.84 -30.72
N LYS A 686 -5.46 -5.41 -31.29
CA LYS A 686 -5.52 -4.83 -32.65
C LYS A 686 -4.66 -3.57 -32.75
N GLY A 687 -3.80 -3.53 -33.78
CA GLY A 687 -2.92 -2.37 -34.05
C GLY A 687 -1.64 -2.33 -33.21
N VAL A 688 -1.40 -3.36 -32.40
CA VAL A 688 -0.21 -3.50 -31.57
C VAL A 688 0.74 -4.52 -32.16
N ILE A 689 2.04 -4.34 -31.94
CA ILE A 689 3.11 -5.28 -32.28
C ILE A 689 3.71 -5.78 -30.97
N ALA A 690 4.15 -7.03 -30.93
CA ALA A 690 4.87 -7.57 -29.79
C ALA A 690 6.22 -8.17 -30.22
N THR A 691 7.27 -7.88 -29.47
CA THR A 691 8.52 -8.62 -29.51
C THR A 691 8.39 -9.85 -28.58
N VAL A 692 8.45 -11.03 -29.18
CA VAL A 692 8.32 -12.30 -28.48
C VAL A 692 9.69 -12.97 -28.36
N ILE A 693 10.05 -13.39 -27.15
CA ILE A 693 11.27 -14.14 -26.84
C ILE A 693 10.87 -15.43 -26.14
N LEU A 694 11.19 -16.57 -26.75
CA LEU A 694 10.85 -17.87 -26.17
C LEU A 694 11.79 -18.27 -25.04
N PRO A 695 11.31 -19.02 -24.05
CA PRO A 695 12.14 -19.47 -22.92
C PRO A 695 13.45 -20.13 -23.38
N GLY A 696 14.58 -19.68 -22.80
CA GLY A 696 15.92 -20.16 -23.14
C GLY A 696 16.44 -19.72 -24.51
N GLU A 697 15.76 -18.84 -25.23
CA GLU A 697 16.23 -18.26 -26.49
C GLU A 697 16.73 -16.82 -26.30
N MET A 698 17.74 -16.48 -27.07
CA MET A 698 18.24 -15.07 -27.15
C MET A 698 17.64 -14.31 -28.35
N LYS A 699 17.05 -15.04 -29.30
CA LYS A 699 16.46 -14.44 -30.51
C LYS A 699 15.03 -14.02 -30.27
N SER A 700 14.73 -12.79 -30.63
CA SER A 700 13.36 -12.27 -30.65
C SER A 700 12.71 -12.45 -32.03
N LYS A 701 11.38 -12.47 -32.02
CA LYS A 701 10.57 -12.44 -33.22
C LYS A 701 9.41 -11.46 -33.01
N GLU A 702 9.14 -10.64 -34.01
CA GLU A 702 7.97 -9.75 -33.99
C GLU A 702 6.70 -10.49 -34.40
N TYR A 703 5.62 -10.20 -33.68
CA TYR A 703 4.26 -10.65 -33.97
C TYR A 703 3.32 -9.44 -34.04
N VAL A 704 2.44 -9.46 -35.02
CA VAL A 704 1.38 -8.46 -35.14
C VAL A 704 0.15 -8.86 -34.32
N SER A 705 -0.90 -8.02 -34.34
CA SER A 705 -2.17 -8.35 -33.67
C SER A 705 -2.72 -9.71 -34.08
N GLY A 706 -3.16 -10.50 -33.10
CA GLY A 706 -3.68 -11.85 -33.31
C GLY A 706 -3.53 -12.72 -32.07
N THR A 707 -4.01 -13.97 -32.20
CA THR A 707 -3.81 -15.01 -31.18
C THR A 707 -2.91 -16.08 -31.74
N TYR A 708 -1.92 -16.48 -30.97
CA TYR A 708 -0.85 -17.39 -31.37
C TYR A 708 -0.71 -18.51 -30.37
N LYS A 709 -0.25 -19.65 -30.87
CA LYS A 709 0.12 -20.80 -30.04
C LYS A 709 1.52 -21.27 -30.40
N VAL A 710 2.35 -21.46 -29.38
CA VAL A 710 3.72 -21.94 -29.47
C VAL A 710 3.86 -23.19 -28.60
N THR A 711 4.61 -24.16 -29.10
CA THR A 711 4.91 -25.39 -28.37
C THR A 711 6.44 -25.59 -28.39
N LYS A 712 7.03 -25.90 -27.25
CA LYS A 712 8.48 -26.09 -27.06
C LYS A 712 8.80 -27.24 -26.17
#